data_c50b32ce99c7713087e1ad2dae78fb3c
#
_entry.id   c50b32ce99c7713087e1ad2dae78fb3c
#
_cell.length_a   1.000
_cell.length_b   1.000
_cell.length_c   1.000
_cell.angle_alpha   90.00
_cell.angle_beta   90.00
_cell.angle_gamma   90.00
#
_symmetry.space_group_name_H-M   'P 1'
#
loop_
_entity.id
_entity.type
_entity.pdbx_description
1 polymer ?
#
loop_
_entity_poly.entity_id
_entity_poly.type
_entity_poly.pdbx_seq_one_letter_code
_entity_poly.pdbx_strand_id
1 'polypeptide(L)'
;MSEAVNPRYAEGITEEIALDHVTADEYEIILKELGRAPNLVELGIFSVMWSEHCSYKSSRLHLSKFPTKGDKVIYGPGENAGVIDIGDGQAAIFKMESHNHPSYIEPYQGAATGVGGILRDVFTMGARPVALMNALRFGDPKHPKTRQLVAGVTAGIGGYGNCVGVPTVGGETNFDKGYNGNILVNAMAVGLADTDKIFTAAAREPDFPVLYVGAKTGRDGIHGATMASAEFGEGSEENRPTVQVGDPFTEKKLIEACLELMSEDAISSIQDMGAAGLTSSSVEMASSGGLGIELDLDHVPQREENMTAYEMMLSESQERMLIIIKPGREHVAERIFRKWDLDVATIGKTAPHGRLVLRHKGEVVCDLPLDPIGENAPKYDRPWFPAEARGSIDPKDLHQPEHLGEVLATLMGSPDMASKRWIWRQYDRHVMADTAASSEDPADAAIVRVHGTNKALAITTDCTPRYCFADPFEGGKQAVAEAWRNLTAVGADPIAITDCLNFGNPERPEIMGQFVGCVEGMAEACKALDFPVVSGNVSLYNETDGVAIPPTPAVGAVGLIPDMSQRMGYGGLKDGQVLLLVGETRGELGASLYLREIEGQEKGASPRVDLAVEKRNGDFVRTSIRAGQVSAVHDLSDGGLACAAADMAMAANVGVKLAYTGDLPVFAWMFGEDQGRYLIAADADKAEALRADAKAADVPVEVVGLVGGRFISINGGHAVDLIRLKQAHEGFMPALMDGEPEARVAE
;
A
#
# COMPACT_ATOMS: atom_id res chain seq x y z
N MET A 1 8.73 56.45 -5.22
CA MET A 1 7.43 56.25 -5.87
C MET A 1 6.82 55.08 -5.10
N SER A 2 5.73 55.32 -4.36
CA SER A 2 5.00 54.20 -3.71
C SER A 2 4.42 53.33 -4.83
N GLU A 3 4.82 52.08 -4.88
CA GLU A 3 4.12 51.10 -5.73
C GLU A 3 2.63 51.19 -5.38
N ALA A 4 1.80 51.38 -6.38
CA ALA A 4 0.36 51.37 -6.19
C ALA A 4 -0.02 49.98 -5.70
N VAL A 5 -0.54 49.88 -4.49
CA VAL A 5 -1.04 48.64 -3.90
C VAL A 5 -2.11 48.07 -4.87
N ASN A 6 -1.84 46.95 -5.50
CA ASN A 6 -2.84 46.26 -6.31
C ASN A 6 -3.85 45.65 -5.34
N PRO A 7 -5.12 46.09 -5.32
CA PRO A 7 -6.12 45.58 -4.38
C PRO A 7 -6.39 44.08 -4.50
N ARG A 8 -5.89 43.44 -5.57
CA ARG A 8 -5.99 42.00 -5.84
C ARG A 8 -5.03 41.18 -4.97
N TYR A 9 -3.94 41.78 -4.47
CA TYR A 9 -2.93 41.10 -3.66
C TYR A 9 -2.77 41.80 -2.30
N ALA A 10 -2.57 41.01 -1.24
CA ALA A 10 -2.26 41.55 0.08
C ALA A 10 -0.86 42.18 0.09
N GLU A 11 -0.55 42.97 1.12
CA GLU A 11 0.77 43.57 1.31
C GLU A 11 1.86 42.49 1.35
N GLY A 12 2.88 42.63 0.52
CA GLY A 12 3.99 41.69 0.40
C GLY A 12 3.72 40.48 -0.51
N ILE A 13 2.53 40.37 -1.09
CA ILE A 13 2.20 39.30 -2.06
C ILE A 13 2.24 39.86 -3.48
N THR A 14 3.03 39.26 -4.35
CA THR A 14 3.06 39.58 -5.78
C THR A 14 2.22 38.53 -6.55
N GLU A 15 1.95 38.79 -7.83
CA GLU A 15 1.32 37.80 -8.71
C GLU A 15 2.16 36.53 -8.80
N GLU A 16 3.47 36.64 -8.90
CA GLU A 16 4.43 35.55 -8.93
C GLU A 16 4.30 34.67 -7.67
N ILE A 17 4.35 35.30 -6.47
CA ILE A 17 4.18 34.57 -5.20
C ILE A 17 2.81 33.85 -5.16
N ALA A 18 1.74 34.51 -5.61
CA ALA A 18 0.42 33.90 -5.60
C ALA A 18 0.35 32.65 -6.53
N LEU A 19 0.95 32.74 -7.72
CA LEU A 19 0.96 31.66 -8.72
C LEU A 19 1.95 30.54 -8.38
N ASP A 20 2.96 30.80 -7.57
CA ASP A 20 3.83 29.75 -7.00
C ASP A 20 3.09 28.86 -5.97
N HIS A 21 2.01 29.37 -5.39
CA HIS A 21 1.24 28.66 -4.37
C HIS A 21 0.01 27.95 -4.93
N VAL A 22 -0.73 28.58 -5.83
CA VAL A 22 -1.99 28.07 -6.40
C VAL A 22 -2.13 28.49 -7.86
N THR A 23 -2.97 27.79 -8.61
CA THR A 23 -3.25 28.20 -10.01
C THR A 23 -4.02 29.52 -10.08
N ALA A 24 -3.99 30.19 -11.23
CA ALA A 24 -4.71 31.44 -11.43
C ALA A 24 -6.22 31.31 -11.16
N ASP A 25 -6.81 30.21 -11.60
CA ASP A 25 -8.25 29.93 -11.39
C ASP A 25 -8.55 29.68 -9.89
N GLU A 26 -7.69 28.93 -9.21
CA GLU A 26 -7.79 28.70 -7.77
C GLU A 26 -7.65 29.99 -6.99
N TYR A 27 -6.74 30.89 -7.39
CA TYR A 27 -6.60 32.19 -6.75
C TYR A 27 -7.87 33.06 -6.87
N GLU A 28 -8.57 33.04 -8.04
CA GLU A 28 -9.87 33.70 -8.20
C GLU A 28 -10.94 33.14 -7.27
N ILE A 29 -10.94 31.82 -7.08
CA ILE A 29 -11.86 31.16 -6.14
C ILE A 29 -11.56 31.66 -4.71
N ILE A 30 -10.29 31.71 -4.31
CA ILE A 30 -9.88 32.20 -2.97
C ILE A 30 -10.35 33.63 -2.75
N LEU A 31 -10.13 34.53 -3.71
CA LEU A 31 -10.60 35.92 -3.62
C LEU A 31 -12.12 36.02 -3.42
N LYS A 32 -12.86 35.17 -4.12
CA LYS A 32 -14.32 35.12 -4.04
C LYS A 32 -14.78 34.60 -2.67
N GLU A 33 -14.19 33.52 -2.19
CA GLU A 33 -14.55 32.89 -0.91
C GLU A 33 -14.21 33.78 0.30
N LEU A 34 -13.08 34.48 0.24
CA LEU A 34 -12.65 35.36 1.34
C LEU A 34 -13.26 36.75 1.25
N GLY A 35 -13.66 37.22 0.06
CA GLY A 35 -14.04 38.62 -0.18
C GLY A 35 -12.88 39.63 0.00
N ARG A 36 -11.65 39.14 0.09
CA ARG A 36 -10.41 39.89 0.25
C ARG A 36 -9.20 39.08 -0.25
N ALA A 37 -8.08 39.73 -0.44
CA ALA A 37 -6.84 39.01 -0.72
C ALA A 37 -6.34 38.23 0.52
N PRO A 38 -5.84 36.99 0.34
CA PRO A 38 -5.20 36.23 1.40
C PRO A 38 -3.83 36.80 1.75
N ASN A 39 -3.42 36.73 3.03
CA ASN A 39 -2.02 36.95 3.39
C ASN A 39 -1.17 35.72 3.12
N LEU A 40 0.15 35.81 3.36
CA LEU A 40 1.08 34.70 3.05
C LEU A 40 0.77 33.39 3.81
N VAL A 41 0.39 33.50 5.10
CA VAL A 41 0.04 32.33 5.92
C VAL A 41 -1.23 31.66 5.37
N GLU A 42 -2.24 32.46 5.06
CA GLU A 42 -3.51 31.98 4.50
C GLU A 42 -3.30 31.37 3.11
N LEU A 43 -2.47 31.99 2.27
CA LEU A 43 -2.14 31.48 0.95
C LEU A 43 -1.40 30.15 1.03
N GLY A 44 -0.45 29.99 1.96
CA GLY A 44 0.23 28.73 2.23
C GLY A 44 -0.73 27.63 2.69
N ILE A 45 -1.70 27.96 3.55
CA ILE A 45 -2.74 27.01 3.98
C ILE A 45 -3.60 26.55 2.80
N PHE A 46 -4.06 27.47 1.93
CA PHE A 46 -4.77 27.08 0.71
C PHE A 46 -3.92 26.22 -0.22
N SER A 47 -2.66 26.58 -0.44
CA SER A 47 -1.72 25.85 -1.29
C SER A 47 -1.62 24.39 -0.90
N VAL A 48 -1.39 24.11 0.38
CA VAL A 48 -1.19 22.76 0.87
C VAL A 48 -2.50 21.98 0.96
N MET A 49 -3.60 22.60 1.44
CA MET A 49 -4.91 21.95 1.53
C MET A 49 -5.56 21.69 0.18
N TRP A 50 -5.25 22.50 -0.85
CA TRP A 50 -5.73 22.31 -2.22
C TRP A 50 -4.73 21.58 -3.12
N SER A 51 -3.61 21.11 -2.57
CA SER A 51 -2.72 20.21 -3.28
C SER A 51 -3.49 18.93 -3.68
N GLU A 52 -3.06 18.24 -4.74
CA GLU A 52 -3.67 16.97 -5.13
C GLU A 52 -3.58 15.92 -4.01
N HIS A 53 -2.47 15.96 -3.26
CA HIS A 53 -2.21 15.02 -2.17
C HIS A 53 -3.23 15.15 -1.01
N CYS A 54 -3.59 16.40 -0.61
CA CYS A 54 -4.52 16.61 0.51
C CYS A 54 -6.00 16.61 0.07
N SER A 55 -6.30 17.18 -1.11
CA SER A 55 -7.69 17.40 -1.55
C SER A 55 -8.28 16.27 -2.39
N TYR A 56 -7.43 15.44 -3.00
CA TYR A 56 -7.85 14.46 -4.02
C TYR A 56 -8.68 15.09 -5.16
N LYS A 57 -8.36 16.35 -5.51
CA LYS A 57 -9.20 17.18 -6.40
C LYS A 57 -9.47 16.58 -7.77
N SER A 58 -8.53 15.78 -8.31
CA SER A 58 -8.67 15.12 -9.61
C SER A 58 -9.23 13.70 -9.53
N SER A 59 -9.19 13.05 -8.37
CA SER A 59 -9.55 11.62 -8.20
C SER A 59 -10.86 11.37 -7.47
N ARG A 60 -11.27 12.27 -6.57
CA ARG A 60 -12.40 12.11 -5.64
C ARG A 60 -13.72 11.74 -6.34
N LEU A 61 -13.97 12.26 -7.54
CA LEU A 61 -15.16 11.93 -8.33
C LEU A 61 -15.22 10.43 -8.65
N HIS A 62 -14.11 9.83 -9.03
CA HIS A 62 -14.05 8.42 -9.42
C HIS A 62 -13.95 7.47 -8.23
N LEU A 63 -13.29 7.87 -7.13
CA LEU A 63 -13.21 7.09 -5.89
C LEU A 63 -14.59 6.77 -5.30
N SER A 64 -15.58 7.63 -5.54
CA SER A 64 -16.97 7.41 -5.13
C SER A 64 -17.63 6.14 -5.72
N LYS A 65 -17.01 5.51 -6.73
CA LYS A 65 -17.48 4.26 -7.36
C LYS A 65 -17.20 3.02 -6.50
N PHE A 66 -16.24 3.10 -5.57
CA PHE A 66 -15.89 1.99 -4.70
C PHE A 66 -17.02 1.61 -3.75
N PRO A 67 -17.28 0.29 -3.54
CA PRO A 67 -18.11 -0.16 -2.44
C PRO A 67 -17.32 0.00 -1.14
N THR A 68 -17.86 0.77 -0.20
CA THR A 68 -17.19 1.10 1.08
C THR A 68 -17.92 0.54 2.30
N LYS A 69 -18.98 -0.23 2.08
CA LYS A 69 -19.84 -0.80 3.12
C LYS A 69 -19.87 -2.32 3.01
N GLY A 70 -19.96 -2.98 4.16
CA GLY A 70 -20.08 -4.43 4.28
C GLY A 70 -20.43 -4.81 5.71
N ASP A 71 -20.85 -6.05 5.93
CA ASP A 71 -21.32 -6.54 7.24
C ASP A 71 -20.24 -6.46 8.34
N LYS A 72 -18.96 -6.48 7.94
CA LYS A 72 -17.80 -6.41 8.82
C LYS A 72 -17.18 -5.02 8.91
N VAL A 73 -17.63 -4.04 8.13
CA VAL A 73 -17.08 -2.69 8.13
C VAL A 73 -17.66 -1.87 9.28
N ILE A 74 -16.77 -1.41 10.17
CA ILE A 74 -17.12 -0.49 11.27
C ILE A 74 -16.91 0.96 10.80
N TYR A 75 -15.75 1.27 10.23
CA TYR A 75 -15.43 2.54 9.59
C TYR A 75 -14.83 2.31 8.20
N GLY A 76 -15.40 2.98 7.21
CA GLY A 76 -14.87 3.08 5.86
C GLY A 76 -14.02 4.33 5.65
N PRO A 77 -13.79 4.75 4.37
CA PRO A 77 -13.02 5.95 4.05
C PRO A 77 -13.60 7.22 4.69
N GLY A 78 -12.73 8.12 5.15
CA GLY A 78 -13.08 9.38 5.82
C GLY A 78 -12.51 9.52 7.23
N GLU A 79 -11.97 8.45 7.78
CA GLU A 79 -11.15 8.43 9.00
C GLU A 79 -9.69 8.11 8.65
N ASN A 80 -8.78 8.16 9.62
CA ASN A 80 -7.35 7.91 9.41
C ASN A 80 -7.04 6.54 8.80
N ALA A 81 -7.79 5.51 9.18
CA ALA A 81 -7.66 4.17 8.63
C ALA A 81 -9.03 3.45 8.59
N GLY A 82 -9.12 2.38 7.81
CA GLY A 82 -10.30 1.53 7.77
C GLY A 82 -10.39 0.60 8.97
N VAL A 83 -11.61 0.32 9.43
CA VAL A 83 -11.88 -0.51 10.62
C VAL A 83 -12.84 -1.63 10.28
N ILE A 84 -12.42 -2.86 10.54
CA ILE A 84 -13.25 -4.06 10.34
C ILE A 84 -13.45 -4.85 11.63
N ASP A 85 -14.64 -5.41 11.80
CA ASP A 85 -14.97 -6.32 12.89
C ASP A 85 -14.41 -7.73 12.63
N ILE A 86 -13.58 -8.21 13.56
CA ILE A 86 -13.01 -9.57 13.52
C ILE A 86 -13.63 -10.51 14.56
N GLY A 87 -14.77 -10.11 15.16
CA GLY A 87 -15.50 -10.87 16.17
C GLY A 87 -14.96 -10.71 17.58
N ASP A 88 -15.71 -11.18 18.55
CA ASP A 88 -15.38 -11.17 19.98
C ASP A 88 -15.11 -9.76 20.55
N GLY A 89 -15.72 -8.72 19.97
CA GLY A 89 -15.52 -7.33 20.38
C GLY A 89 -14.16 -6.75 19.95
N GLN A 90 -13.49 -7.38 18.99
CA GLN A 90 -12.19 -6.95 18.47
C GLN A 90 -12.31 -6.41 17.05
N ALA A 91 -11.47 -5.46 16.70
CA ALA A 91 -11.36 -4.86 15.37
C ALA A 91 -9.92 -4.92 14.84
N ALA A 92 -9.80 -5.07 13.53
CA ALA A 92 -8.56 -4.79 12.82
C ALA A 92 -8.67 -3.41 12.14
N ILE A 93 -7.62 -2.62 12.27
CA ILE A 93 -7.51 -1.26 11.73
C ILE A 93 -6.31 -1.23 10.80
N PHE A 94 -6.52 -0.79 9.54
CA PHE A 94 -5.44 -0.83 8.56
C PHE A 94 -5.59 0.22 7.46
N LYS A 95 -4.44 0.61 6.90
CA LYS A 95 -4.32 1.51 5.76
C LYS A 95 -3.02 1.24 5.01
N MET A 96 -3.02 1.56 3.73
CA MET A 96 -1.81 1.65 2.90
C MET A 96 -1.67 3.07 2.37
N GLU A 97 -0.44 3.57 2.32
CA GLU A 97 -0.13 4.92 1.85
C GLU A 97 1.18 4.96 1.06
N SER A 98 1.28 5.90 0.13
CA SER A 98 2.47 6.09 -0.71
C SER A 98 3.45 7.08 -0.09
N HIS A 99 4.74 6.80 -0.23
CA HIS A 99 5.82 7.71 0.10
C HIS A 99 6.89 7.72 -1.01
N ASN A 100 6.44 7.90 -2.27
CA ASN A 100 7.22 7.67 -3.49
C ASN A 100 8.29 8.74 -3.72
N HIS A 101 7.87 10.00 -3.92
CA HIS A 101 8.76 11.12 -4.24
C HIS A 101 9.87 11.32 -3.20
N PRO A 102 9.58 11.37 -1.89
CA PRO A 102 10.61 11.48 -0.87
C PRO A 102 11.60 10.32 -0.90
N SER A 103 11.14 9.10 -1.17
CA SER A 103 11.97 7.90 -1.22
C SER A 103 12.90 7.85 -2.44
N TYR A 104 12.55 8.52 -3.54
CA TYR A 104 13.45 8.64 -4.68
C TYR A 104 14.59 9.64 -4.42
N ILE A 105 14.30 10.74 -3.69
CA ILE A 105 15.25 11.79 -3.36
C ILE A 105 16.20 11.36 -2.23
N GLU A 106 15.62 10.89 -1.12
CA GLU A 106 16.33 10.41 0.08
C GLU A 106 15.77 9.03 0.48
N PRO A 107 16.27 7.95 -0.12
CA PRO A 107 15.61 6.65 -0.02
C PRO A 107 15.51 6.10 1.41
N TYR A 108 16.48 6.39 2.27
CA TYR A 108 16.41 5.99 3.68
C TYR A 108 15.33 6.78 4.42
N GLN A 109 15.40 8.11 4.40
CA GLN A 109 14.48 8.96 5.16
C GLN A 109 13.06 8.90 4.59
N GLY A 110 12.92 8.92 3.25
CA GLY A 110 11.62 8.82 2.61
C GLY A 110 10.90 7.51 2.96
N ALA A 111 11.58 6.37 2.89
CA ALA A 111 10.98 5.10 3.26
C ALA A 111 10.74 4.95 4.77
N ALA A 112 11.63 5.48 5.60
CA ALA A 112 11.47 5.50 7.06
C ALA A 112 10.23 6.29 7.48
N THR A 113 10.05 7.49 6.93
CA THR A 113 8.87 8.34 7.24
C THR A 113 7.58 7.78 6.67
N GLY A 114 7.62 7.04 5.55
CA GLY A 114 6.47 6.29 5.06
C GLY A 114 5.98 5.25 6.07
N VAL A 115 6.90 4.51 6.71
CA VAL A 115 6.54 3.58 7.79
C VAL A 115 6.00 4.32 9.02
N GLY A 116 6.62 5.44 9.41
CA GLY A 116 6.16 6.23 10.55
C GLY A 116 4.76 6.80 10.35
N GLY A 117 4.49 7.41 9.18
CA GLY A 117 3.18 7.97 8.85
C GLY A 117 2.07 6.92 8.91
N ILE A 118 2.28 5.77 8.30
CA ILE A 118 1.24 4.73 8.28
C ILE A 118 1.00 4.11 9.66
N LEU A 119 2.01 4.05 10.54
CA LEU A 119 1.83 3.64 11.92
C LEU A 119 0.96 4.63 12.69
N ARG A 120 1.17 5.95 12.49
CA ARG A 120 0.40 7.00 13.14
C ARG A 120 -1.08 6.92 12.77
N ASP A 121 -1.42 6.73 11.50
CA ASP A 121 -2.80 6.55 11.06
C ASP A 121 -3.53 5.44 11.83
N VAL A 122 -2.84 4.32 12.05
CA VAL A 122 -3.41 3.15 12.71
C VAL A 122 -3.56 3.37 14.21
N PHE A 123 -2.53 3.84 14.93
CA PHE A 123 -2.65 4.01 16.38
C PHE A 123 -3.46 5.23 16.78
N THR A 124 -3.60 6.24 15.92
CA THR A 124 -4.53 7.37 16.10
C THR A 124 -5.95 6.90 16.35
N MET A 125 -6.36 5.80 15.73
CA MET A 125 -7.68 5.20 15.92
C MET A 125 -7.80 4.27 17.15
N GLY A 126 -6.77 4.22 18.00
CA GLY A 126 -6.75 3.41 19.23
C GLY A 126 -6.20 2.00 19.05
N ALA A 127 -5.72 1.66 17.86
CA ALA A 127 -5.17 0.34 17.61
C ALA A 127 -3.69 0.23 17.96
N ARG A 128 -3.31 -0.89 18.56
CA ARG A 128 -1.89 -1.27 18.65
C ARG A 128 -1.45 -1.84 17.32
N PRO A 129 -0.47 -1.22 16.63
CA PRO A 129 0.10 -1.80 15.41
C PRO A 129 0.70 -3.18 15.69
N VAL A 130 0.39 -4.16 14.83
CA VAL A 130 0.84 -5.57 14.97
C VAL A 130 1.52 -6.11 13.73
N ALA A 131 1.41 -5.43 12.59
CA ALA A 131 2.07 -5.82 11.34
C ALA A 131 2.31 -4.64 10.43
N LEU A 132 3.42 -4.72 9.68
CA LEU A 132 3.78 -3.85 8.57
C LEU A 132 3.93 -4.69 7.30
N MET A 133 3.59 -4.11 6.16
CA MET A 133 3.85 -4.61 4.82
C MET A 133 4.27 -3.48 3.89
N ASN A 134 4.84 -3.83 2.73
CA ASN A 134 5.23 -2.84 1.72
C ASN A 134 4.95 -3.36 0.31
N ALA A 135 4.48 -2.48 -0.58
CA ALA A 135 4.49 -2.73 -2.02
C ALA A 135 5.55 -1.81 -2.65
N LEU A 136 6.63 -2.43 -3.14
CA LEU A 136 7.81 -1.73 -3.64
C LEU A 136 7.95 -1.93 -5.15
N ARG A 137 8.25 -0.84 -5.88
CA ARG A 137 8.55 -0.90 -7.32
C ARG A 137 9.84 -0.13 -7.58
N PHE A 138 10.81 -0.81 -8.18
CA PHE A 138 12.12 -0.24 -8.52
C PHE A 138 12.33 -0.26 -10.03
N GLY A 139 13.25 0.56 -10.51
CA GLY A 139 13.69 0.60 -11.90
C GLY A 139 14.37 -0.68 -12.36
N ASP A 140 14.74 -0.70 -13.66
CA ASP A 140 15.55 -1.78 -14.25
C ASP A 140 16.76 -2.10 -13.35
N PRO A 141 17.03 -3.38 -13.03
CA PRO A 141 18.18 -3.78 -12.22
C PRO A 141 19.52 -3.25 -12.72
N LYS A 142 19.65 -3.00 -14.02
CA LYS A 142 20.87 -2.44 -14.65
C LYS A 142 20.93 -0.91 -14.59
N HIS A 143 19.85 -0.24 -14.19
CA HIS A 143 19.87 1.22 -14.08
C HIS A 143 20.78 1.66 -12.93
N PRO A 144 21.64 2.68 -13.12
CA PRO A 144 22.67 3.06 -12.15
C PRO A 144 22.17 3.35 -10.73
N LYS A 145 20.97 3.91 -10.58
CA LYS A 145 20.40 4.27 -9.28
C LYS A 145 19.69 3.10 -8.58
N THR A 146 19.28 2.04 -9.28
CA THR A 146 18.41 0.99 -8.71
C THR A 146 19.00 0.34 -7.48
N ARG A 147 20.28 -0.06 -7.54
CA ARG A 147 20.97 -0.68 -6.38
C ARG A 147 20.97 0.21 -5.15
N GLN A 148 21.26 1.50 -5.30
CA GLN A 148 21.26 2.47 -4.20
C GLN A 148 19.87 2.68 -3.64
N LEU A 149 18.85 2.79 -4.51
CA LEU A 149 17.47 2.97 -4.11
C LEU A 149 16.95 1.75 -3.34
N VAL A 150 17.20 0.53 -3.83
CA VAL A 150 16.85 -0.72 -3.10
C VAL A 150 17.51 -0.75 -1.73
N ALA A 151 18.82 -0.45 -1.65
CA ALA A 151 19.54 -0.46 -0.39
C ALA A 151 18.99 0.56 0.61
N GLY A 152 18.79 1.81 0.16
CA GLY A 152 18.32 2.89 1.02
C GLY A 152 16.88 2.69 1.50
N VAL A 153 15.97 2.33 0.60
CA VAL A 153 14.56 2.05 0.94
C VAL A 153 14.46 0.88 1.93
N THR A 154 15.13 -0.23 1.65
CA THR A 154 15.11 -1.39 2.55
C THR A 154 15.67 -1.05 3.93
N ALA A 155 16.77 -0.30 3.99
CA ALA A 155 17.36 0.14 5.25
C ALA A 155 16.44 1.12 6.02
N GLY A 156 15.75 2.01 5.32
CA GLY A 156 14.79 2.94 5.93
C GLY A 156 13.59 2.22 6.56
N ILE A 157 12.96 1.32 5.79
CA ILE A 157 11.84 0.48 6.28
C ILE A 157 12.28 -0.33 7.50
N GLY A 158 13.40 -1.07 7.38
CA GLY A 158 13.92 -1.89 8.46
C GLY A 158 14.35 -1.08 9.67
N GLY A 159 15.05 0.03 9.46
CA GLY A 159 15.50 0.93 10.54
C GLY A 159 14.35 1.48 11.35
N TYR A 160 13.25 1.86 10.70
CA TYR A 160 12.08 2.39 11.39
C TYR A 160 11.27 1.28 12.09
N GLY A 161 10.82 0.28 11.34
CA GLY A 161 9.96 -0.80 11.85
C GLY A 161 10.62 -1.60 12.98
N ASN A 162 11.91 -1.94 12.82
CA ASN A 162 12.66 -2.69 13.83
C ASN A 162 12.83 -1.88 15.13
N CYS A 163 13.08 -0.56 15.03
CA CYS A 163 13.23 0.30 16.20
C CYS A 163 11.89 0.50 16.94
N VAL A 164 10.81 0.73 16.22
CA VAL A 164 9.46 0.83 16.79
C VAL A 164 9.03 -0.52 17.40
N GLY A 165 9.54 -1.63 16.88
CA GLY A 165 9.22 -2.97 17.35
C GLY A 165 7.87 -3.47 16.85
N VAL A 166 7.53 -3.18 15.59
CA VAL A 166 6.39 -3.74 14.86
C VAL A 166 6.93 -4.61 13.72
N PRO A 167 6.50 -5.88 13.58
CA PRO A 167 7.08 -6.78 12.60
C PRO A 167 6.68 -6.40 11.17
N THR A 168 7.65 -6.35 10.25
CA THR A 168 7.38 -6.27 8.80
C THR A 168 7.25 -7.68 8.27
N VAL A 169 6.01 -8.14 8.10
CA VAL A 169 5.67 -9.55 7.91
C VAL A 169 5.64 -10.00 6.47
N GLY A 170 5.51 -9.06 5.52
CA GLY A 170 5.34 -9.39 4.12
C GLY A 170 5.52 -8.19 3.20
N GLY A 171 5.01 -8.34 1.99
CA GLY A 171 5.05 -7.34 0.95
C GLY A 171 5.56 -7.89 -0.38
N GLU A 172 5.49 -7.07 -1.40
CA GLU A 172 5.97 -7.39 -2.74
C GLU A 172 7.06 -6.43 -3.21
N THR A 173 7.92 -6.90 -4.10
CA THR A 173 8.99 -6.09 -4.72
C THR A 173 9.18 -6.51 -6.15
N ASN A 174 8.96 -5.59 -7.08
CA ASN A 174 9.09 -5.80 -8.51
C ASN A 174 10.05 -4.79 -9.15
N PHE A 175 10.52 -5.14 -10.34
CA PHE A 175 11.49 -4.36 -11.09
C PHE A 175 11.00 -4.12 -12.52
N ASP A 176 10.92 -2.85 -12.92
CA ASP A 176 10.55 -2.49 -14.29
C ASP A 176 11.20 -1.16 -14.70
N LYS A 177 11.63 -1.07 -15.96
CA LYS A 177 12.23 0.17 -16.52
C LYS A 177 11.33 1.40 -16.38
N GLY A 178 10.02 1.20 -16.32
CA GLY A 178 9.03 2.26 -16.12
C GLY A 178 9.19 3.01 -14.78
N TYR A 179 9.90 2.44 -13.80
CA TYR A 179 10.18 3.08 -12.51
C TYR A 179 11.60 3.64 -12.39
N ASN A 180 12.36 3.74 -13.48
CA ASN A 180 13.75 4.24 -13.45
C ASN A 180 13.87 5.66 -12.88
N GLY A 181 12.93 6.53 -13.19
CA GLY A 181 12.90 7.93 -12.75
C GLY A 181 12.05 8.19 -11.50
N ASN A 182 11.22 7.24 -11.13
CA ASN A 182 10.28 7.40 -10.01
C ASN A 182 9.91 6.03 -9.45
N ILE A 183 10.49 5.67 -8.29
CA ILE A 183 10.18 4.41 -7.60
C ILE A 183 8.89 4.53 -6.81
N LEU A 184 8.28 3.38 -6.48
CA LEU A 184 7.15 3.34 -5.57
C LEU A 184 7.54 2.69 -4.25
N VAL A 185 7.18 3.38 -3.18
CA VAL A 185 7.29 2.91 -1.79
C VAL A 185 5.91 3.09 -1.16
N ASN A 186 5.13 2.02 -1.16
CA ASN A 186 3.83 2.01 -0.51
C ASN A 186 3.94 1.22 0.80
N ALA A 187 3.62 1.83 1.91
CA ALA A 187 3.68 1.24 3.24
C ALA A 187 2.27 0.94 3.76
N MET A 188 2.09 -0.25 4.31
CA MET A 188 0.84 -0.69 4.94
C MET A 188 1.08 -1.02 6.40
N ALA A 189 0.17 -0.61 7.27
CA ALA A 189 0.14 -1.02 8.67
C ALA A 189 -1.21 -1.63 9.03
N VAL A 190 -1.16 -2.62 9.92
CA VAL A 190 -2.33 -3.27 10.51
C VAL A 190 -2.20 -3.23 12.02
N GLY A 191 -3.27 -2.84 12.71
CA GLY A 191 -3.36 -2.81 14.17
C GLY A 191 -4.59 -3.51 14.69
N LEU A 192 -4.60 -3.78 15.98
CA LEU A 192 -5.72 -4.39 16.71
C LEU A 192 -6.25 -3.45 17.78
N ALA A 193 -7.57 -3.36 17.91
CA ALA A 193 -8.27 -2.59 18.94
C ALA A 193 -9.49 -3.35 19.46
N ASP A 194 -10.01 -2.92 20.61
CA ASP A 194 -11.35 -3.29 21.06
C ASP A 194 -12.38 -2.41 20.32
N THR A 195 -13.51 -2.98 19.91
CA THR A 195 -14.52 -2.26 19.11
C THR A 195 -15.18 -1.09 19.87
N ASP A 196 -15.14 -1.09 21.19
CA ASP A 196 -15.64 -0.02 22.05
C ASP A 196 -14.60 1.06 22.40
N LYS A 197 -13.35 0.94 21.86
CA LYS A 197 -12.22 1.85 22.09
C LYS A 197 -11.64 2.41 20.79
N ILE A 198 -12.48 2.70 19.83
CA ILE A 198 -12.04 3.30 18.57
C ILE A 198 -12.17 4.82 18.67
N PHE A 199 -11.10 5.52 18.34
CA PHE A 199 -11.03 6.97 18.34
C PHE A 199 -11.14 7.52 16.91
N THR A 200 -11.69 8.73 16.80
CA THR A 200 -11.87 9.43 15.52
C THR A 200 -11.29 10.84 15.58
N ALA A 201 -11.08 11.44 14.41
CA ALA A 201 -10.51 12.77 14.30
C ALA A 201 -11.52 13.90 14.65
N ALA A 202 -12.80 13.67 14.47
CA ALA A 202 -13.84 14.70 14.53
C ALA A 202 -13.92 15.43 15.89
N ALA A 203 -13.69 16.73 15.91
CA ALA A 203 -13.91 17.61 17.04
C ALA A 203 -15.41 17.84 17.26
N ARG A 204 -15.99 17.36 18.37
CA ARG A 204 -17.44 17.33 18.58
C ARG A 204 -17.95 18.38 19.58
N GLU A 205 -17.07 18.89 20.44
CA GLU A 205 -17.44 19.77 21.52
C GLU A 205 -16.67 21.10 21.43
N PRO A 206 -17.34 22.26 21.52
CA PRO A 206 -16.69 23.56 21.54
C PRO A 206 -16.00 23.82 22.89
N ASP A 207 -15.03 24.73 22.88
CA ASP A 207 -14.24 25.16 24.04
C ASP A 207 -13.40 24.05 24.70
N PHE A 208 -13.19 22.91 24.02
CA PHE A 208 -12.28 21.88 24.51
C PHE A 208 -10.83 22.26 24.19
N PRO A 209 -9.89 22.04 25.12
CA PRO A 209 -8.47 22.34 24.90
C PRO A 209 -7.88 21.49 23.77
N VAL A 210 -7.04 22.12 22.97
CA VAL A 210 -6.25 21.48 21.89
C VAL A 210 -4.81 21.34 22.36
N LEU A 211 -4.32 20.12 22.42
CA LEU A 211 -2.97 19.78 22.82
C LEU A 211 -2.15 19.38 21.62
N TYR A 212 -0.95 19.94 21.56
CA TYR A 212 0.15 19.49 20.73
C TYR A 212 1.01 18.52 21.55
N VAL A 213 1.35 17.35 20.99
CA VAL A 213 2.18 16.35 21.68
C VAL A 213 3.17 15.70 20.73
N GLY A 214 4.32 15.23 21.28
CA GLY A 214 5.33 14.50 20.53
C GLY A 214 6.61 15.29 20.31
N ALA A 215 7.22 15.21 19.12
CA ALA A 215 8.43 15.91 18.74
C ALA A 215 8.19 17.42 18.58
N LYS A 216 9.26 18.23 18.67
CA LYS A 216 9.18 19.66 18.41
C LYS A 216 9.07 19.97 16.93
N THR A 217 8.32 21.02 16.59
CA THR A 217 8.21 21.53 15.23
C THR A 217 9.53 22.15 14.77
N GLY A 218 10.04 21.69 13.65
CA GLY A 218 11.21 22.21 12.94
C GLY A 218 10.86 22.71 11.55
N ARG A 219 11.88 23.11 10.76
CA ARG A 219 11.73 23.53 9.36
C ARG A 219 11.79 22.37 8.36
N ASP A 220 11.42 21.17 8.78
CA ASP A 220 11.42 19.98 7.92
C ASP A 220 10.14 19.87 7.12
N GLY A 221 10.23 19.41 5.89
CA GLY A 221 9.10 19.05 5.06
C GLY A 221 8.18 20.22 4.68
N ILE A 222 8.61 21.47 4.86
CA ILE A 222 7.83 22.63 4.39
C ILE A 222 7.64 22.50 2.88
N HIS A 223 6.38 22.50 2.41
CA HIS A 223 5.95 22.17 1.04
C HIS A 223 6.12 20.70 0.63
N GLY A 224 6.28 19.75 1.54
CA GLY A 224 6.38 18.33 1.24
C GLY A 224 5.16 17.80 0.49
N ALA A 225 3.94 18.11 0.95
CA ALA A 225 2.70 17.74 0.29
C ALA A 225 2.56 18.36 -1.13
N THR A 226 3.04 19.57 -1.33
CA THR A 226 3.06 20.21 -2.66
C THR A 226 4.07 19.54 -3.57
N MET A 227 5.26 19.20 -3.06
CA MET A 227 6.28 18.44 -3.79
C MET A 227 5.78 17.06 -4.20
N ALA A 228 5.02 16.37 -3.34
CA ALA A 228 4.41 15.08 -3.65
C ALA A 228 3.36 15.13 -4.77
N SER A 229 2.93 16.32 -5.16
CA SER A 229 1.99 16.61 -6.26
C SER A 229 2.66 17.26 -7.47
N ALA A 230 3.99 17.19 -7.60
CA ALA A 230 4.76 17.76 -8.69
C ALA A 230 5.53 16.68 -9.46
N GLU A 231 5.72 16.90 -10.77
CA GLU A 231 6.54 16.02 -11.62
C GLU A 231 8.03 16.17 -11.29
N PHE A 232 8.81 15.10 -11.47
CA PHE A 232 10.26 15.16 -11.41
C PHE A 232 10.86 15.70 -12.71
N GLY A 233 11.92 16.52 -12.58
CA GLY A 233 12.71 17.06 -13.69
C GLY A 233 14.17 17.28 -13.30
N GLU A 234 14.95 17.93 -14.17
CA GLU A 234 16.30 18.35 -13.86
C GLU A 234 16.31 19.23 -12.61
N GLY A 235 17.12 18.89 -11.59
CA GLY A 235 17.23 19.65 -10.34
C GLY A 235 16.35 19.12 -9.19
N SER A 236 15.58 18.04 -9.36
CA SER A 236 14.76 17.47 -8.27
C SER A 236 15.58 17.07 -7.03
N GLU A 237 16.89 16.84 -7.16
CA GLU A 237 17.79 16.59 -6.00
C GLU A 237 18.00 17.83 -5.12
N GLU A 238 17.71 19.04 -5.62
CA GLU A 238 17.74 20.27 -4.84
C GLU A 238 16.60 20.34 -3.80
N ASN A 239 15.57 19.50 -3.96
CA ASN A 239 14.42 19.40 -3.05
C ASN A 239 14.71 18.57 -1.77
N ARG A 240 15.95 18.15 -1.53
CA ARG A 240 16.36 17.46 -0.29
C ARG A 240 15.86 18.10 1.02
N PRO A 241 15.88 19.44 1.16
CA PRO A 241 15.38 20.07 2.38
C PRO A 241 13.88 19.91 2.62
N THR A 242 13.11 19.53 1.60
CA THR A 242 11.66 19.28 1.72
C THR A 242 11.33 17.85 2.17
N VAL A 243 12.32 16.94 2.22
CA VAL A 243 12.14 15.58 2.72
C VAL A 243 12.08 15.58 4.24
N GLN A 244 11.07 14.90 4.76
CA GLN A 244 10.89 14.73 6.20
C GLN A 244 11.99 13.81 6.78
N VAL A 245 12.29 13.99 8.08
CA VAL A 245 13.23 13.15 8.83
C VAL A 245 12.47 12.43 9.93
N GLY A 246 12.47 11.09 9.89
CA GLY A 246 11.80 10.26 10.87
C GLY A 246 12.70 9.86 12.05
N ASP A 247 12.14 9.87 13.26
CA ASP A 247 12.77 9.37 14.49
C ASP A 247 11.94 8.20 15.07
N PRO A 248 12.26 6.94 14.73
CA PRO A 248 11.50 5.80 15.17
C PRO A 248 11.53 5.58 16.69
N PHE A 249 12.55 6.10 17.38
CA PHE A 249 12.60 6.00 18.84
C PHE A 249 11.57 6.95 19.47
N THR A 250 11.44 8.16 18.97
CA THR A 250 10.40 9.10 19.41
C THR A 250 9.01 8.56 19.04
N GLU A 251 8.83 8.00 17.84
CA GLU A 251 7.57 7.36 17.43
C GLU A 251 7.16 6.23 18.38
N LYS A 252 8.11 5.36 18.78
CA LYS A 252 7.83 4.30 19.76
C LYS A 252 7.30 4.86 21.07
N LYS A 253 7.91 5.91 21.61
CA LYS A 253 7.42 6.58 22.81
C LYS A 253 6.04 7.18 22.61
N LEU A 254 5.81 7.79 21.43
CA LEU A 254 4.54 8.43 21.07
C LEU A 254 3.39 7.42 21.01
N ILE A 255 3.59 6.26 20.38
CA ILE A 255 2.62 5.16 20.36
C ILE A 255 2.24 4.76 21.78
N GLU A 256 3.22 4.50 22.64
CA GLU A 256 2.94 4.05 24.01
C GLU A 256 2.24 5.14 24.84
N ALA A 257 2.65 6.40 24.69
CA ALA A 257 2.02 7.52 25.39
C ALA A 257 0.57 7.75 24.94
N CYS A 258 0.29 7.70 23.62
CA CYS A 258 -1.05 7.87 23.09
C CYS A 258 -1.97 6.72 23.53
N LEU A 259 -1.53 5.46 23.42
CA LEU A 259 -2.33 4.32 23.85
C LEU A 259 -2.57 4.32 25.37
N GLU A 260 -1.59 4.77 26.17
CA GLU A 260 -1.78 4.96 27.63
C GLU A 260 -2.82 6.06 27.89
N LEU A 261 -2.74 7.21 27.21
CA LEU A 261 -3.73 8.29 27.38
C LEU A 261 -5.15 7.88 26.95
N MET A 262 -5.27 7.11 25.87
CA MET A 262 -6.53 6.57 25.38
C MET A 262 -7.24 5.68 26.40
N SER A 263 -6.49 5.02 27.29
CA SER A 263 -7.06 4.20 28.36
C SER A 263 -7.65 5.01 29.55
N GLU A 264 -7.37 6.32 29.62
CA GLU A 264 -7.67 7.19 30.78
C GLU A 264 -8.98 7.99 30.66
N ASP A 265 -9.82 7.74 29.66
CA ASP A 265 -11.03 8.52 29.38
C ASP A 265 -10.81 10.07 29.36
N ALA A 266 -9.71 10.49 28.75
CA ALA A 266 -9.30 11.89 28.69
C ALA A 266 -9.47 12.53 27.31
N ILE A 267 -9.38 11.73 26.25
CA ILE A 267 -9.42 12.19 24.85
C ILE A 267 -10.86 12.35 24.38
N SER A 268 -11.16 13.42 23.65
CA SER A 268 -12.36 13.60 22.84
C SER A 268 -12.09 13.16 21.40
N SER A 269 -11.01 13.65 20.79
CA SER A 269 -10.56 13.29 19.44
C SER A 269 -9.07 13.45 19.30
N ILE A 270 -8.49 12.78 18.30
CA ILE A 270 -7.04 12.77 18.05
C ILE A 270 -6.77 12.64 16.56
N GLN A 271 -5.72 13.32 16.09
CA GLN A 271 -5.25 13.30 14.72
C GLN A 271 -3.73 13.32 14.69
N ASP A 272 -3.11 12.62 13.72
CA ASP A 272 -1.69 12.76 13.48
C ASP A 272 -1.36 14.06 12.72
N MET A 273 -0.12 14.48 12.78
CA MET A 273 0.41 15.57 11.98
C MET A 273 1.31 14.98 10.89
N GLY A 274 0.68 14.41 9.85
CA GLY A 274 1.35 13.86 8.67
C GLY A 274 1.65 14.94 7.62
N ALA A 275 1.19 14.73 6.40
CA ALA A 275 1.27 15.72 5.33
C ALA A 275 0.57 17.02 5.73
N ALA A 276 1.19 18.17 5.37
CA ALA A 276 0.73 19.50 5.77
C ALA A 276 0.69 19.76 7.31
N GLY A 277 1.16 18.84 8.12
CA GLY A 277 1.45 19.00 9.54
C GLY A 277 0.30 19.57 10.38
N LEU A 278 0.54 20.70 11.07
CA LEU A 278 -0.47 21.34 11.94
C LEU A 278 -1.66 21.92 11.14
N THR A 279 -1.46 22.25 9.87
CA THR A 279 -2.53 22.75 9.00
C THR A 279 -3.59 21.67 8.75
N SER A 280 -3.20 20.52 8.17
CA SER A 280 -4.16 19.45 7.85
C SER A 280 -4.83 18.92 9.10
N SER A 281 -4.08 18.59 10.15
CA SER A 281 -4.64 18.05 11.38
C SER A 281 -5.68 18.95 12.01
N SER A 282 -5.41 20.27 12.10
CA SER A 282 -6.37 21.23 12.68
C SER A 282 -7.61 21.44 11.81
N VAL A 283 -7.44 21.51 10.48
CA VAL A 283 -8.54 21.67 9.52
C VAL A 283 -9.42 20.43 9.52
N GLU A 284 -8.84 19.23 9.43
CA GLU A 284 -9.58 17.97 9.38
C GLU A 284 -10.38 17.72 10.66
N MET A 285 -9.76 17.91 11.83
CA MET A 285 -10.46 17.71 13.09
C MET A 285 -11.66 18.67 13.25
N ALA A 286 -11.47 19.92 12.91
CA ALA A 286 -12.50 20.93 13.05
C ALA A 286 -13.61 20.77 12.01
N SER A 287 -13.28 20.54 10.74
CA SER A 287 -14.25 20.37 9.65
C SER A 287 -15.11 19.13 9.85
N SER A 288 -14.51 17.97 10.15
CA SER A 288 -15.23 16.72 10.39
C SER A 288 -16.19 16.81 11.60
N GLY A 289 -15.86 17.67 12.56
CA GLY A 289 -16.69 17.93 13.73
C GLY A 289 -17.75 19.01 13.54
N GLY A 290 -17.69 19.79 12.45
CA GLY A 290 -18.55 20.94 12.21
C GLY A 290 -18.28 22.13 13.16
N LEU A 291 -17.06 22.22 13.70
CA LEU A 291 -16.62 23.27 14.61
C LEU A 291 -15.56 24.16 13.95
N GLY A 292 -15.08 25.17 14.68
CA GLY A 292 -13.88 25.91 14.40
C GLY A 292 -12.75 25.53 15.36
N ILE A 293 -11.57 26.07 15.12
CA ILE A 293 -10.41 25.89 15.97
C ILE A 293 -9.62 27.21 16.07
N GLU A 294 -9.23 27.56 17.29
CA GLU A 294 -8.40 28.73 17.59
C GLU A 294 -7.06 28.24 18.16
N LEU A 295 -5.96 28.58 17.51
CA LEU A 295 -4.61 28.20 17.94
C LEU A 295 -3.76 29.43 18.22
N ASP A 296 -2.96 29.36 19.29
CA ASP A 296 -1.93 30.30 19.63
C ASP A 296 -0.55 29.68 19.36
N LEU A 297 0.07 30.09 18.26
CA LEU A 297 1.31 29.50 17.75
C LEU A 297 2.51 29.81 18.67
N ASP A 298 2.40 30.81 19.56
CA ASP A 298 3.45 31.11 20.54
C ASP A 298 3.64 29.96 21.56
N HIS A 299 2.65 29.07 21.68
CA HIS A 299 2.68 27.89 22.57
C HIS A 299 3.15 26.61 21.86
N VAL A 300 3.31 26.61 20.55
CA VAL A 300 3.79 25.45 19.80
C VAL A 300 5.25 25.15 20.16
N PRO A 301 5.59 23.95 20.62
CA PRO A 301 6.98 23.56 20.87
C PRO A 301 7.82 23.63 19.58
N GLN A 302 8.87 24.44 19.60
CA GLN A 302 9.74 24.68 18.45
C GLN A 302 11.13 24.09 18.68
N ARG A 303 11.70 23.48 17.64
CA ARG A 303 13.08 22.99 17.62
C ARG A 303 14.07 24.12 17.29
N GLU A 304 13.67 25.01 16.40
CA GLU A 304 14.48 26.15 15.98
C GLU A 304 13.86 27.47 16.48
N GLU A 305 14.74 28.44 16.79
CA GLU A 305 14.29 29.76 17.24
C GLU A 305 13.70 30.60 16.09
N ASN A 306 12.76 31.49 16.45
CA ASN A 306 12.16 32.46 15.56
C ASN A 306 11.45 31.89 14.33
N MET A 307 10.79 30.75 14.46
CA MET A 307 9.92 30.25 13.42
C MET A 307 8.75 31.20 13.18
N THR A 308 8.42 31.42 11.91
CA THR A 308 7.25 32.19 11.49
C THR A 308 5.98 31.36 11.60
N ALA A 309 4.82 32.01 11.62
CA ALA A 309 3.52 31.33 11.58
C ALA A 309 3.39 30.44 10.34
N TYR A 310 3.91 30.89 9.19
CA TYR A 310 3.95 30.13 7.94
C TYR A 310 4.74 28.82 8.11
N GLU A 311 5.97 28.91 8.62
CA GLU A 311 6.83 27.74 8.83
C GLU A 311 6.22 26.76 9.85
N MET A 312 5.61 27.25 10.93
CA MET A 312 4.99 26.38 11.95
C MET A 312 3.76 25.62 11.42
N MET A 313 2.94 26.28 10.60
CA MET A 313 1.73 25.67 10.06
C MET A 313 2.01 24.65 8.94
N LEU A 314 3.04 24.91 8.11
CA LEU A 314 3.36 24.08 6.95
C LEU A 314 4.48 23.07 7.22
N SER A 315 5.09 23.09 8.40
CA SER A 315 6.10 22.10 8.79
C SER A 315 5.50 20.71 8.85
N GLU A 316 6.18 19.73 8.23
CA GLU A 316 5.83 18.32 8.28
C GLU A 316 6.80 17.51 9.17
N SER A 317 7.36 18.14 10.23
CA SER A 317 8.13 17.40 11.25
C SER A 317 7.31 16.22 11.74
N GLN A 318 7.94 15.05 11.78
CA GLN A 318 7.30 13.78 12.08
C GLN A 318 7.09 13.59 13.61
N GLU A 319 6.46 12.51 13.98
CA GLU A 319 6.25 12.07 15.38
C GLU A 319 5.48 13.11 16.22
N ARG A 320 4.45 13.74 15.63
CA ARG A 320 3.58 14.73 16.28
C ARG A 320 2.12 14.34 16.19
N MET A 321 1.34 14.64 17.24
CA MET A 321 -0.10 14.44 17.26
C MET A 321 -0.81 15.70 17.75
N LEU A 322 -2.04 15.92 17.26
CA LEU A 322 -2.98 16.91 17.76
C LEU A 322 -4.11 16.21 18.50
N ILE A 323 -4.34 16.59 19.74
CA ILE A 323 -5.33 15.95 20.62
C ILE A 323 -6.32 16.99 21.13
N ILE A 324 -7.62 16.71 21.00
CA ILE A 324 -8.65 17.47 21.70
C ILE A 324 -8.97 16.68 22.97
N ILE A 325 -8.73 17.33 24.10
CA ILE A 325 -8.85 16.71 25.42
C ILE A 325 -10.08 17.23 26.15
N LYS A 326 -10.68 16.40 26.98
CA LYS A 326 -11.80 16.79 27.85
C LYS A 326 -11.33 17.85 28.86
N PRO A 327 -12.08 18.95 29.05
CA PRO A 327 -11.68 20.03 29.98
C PRO A 327 -11.38 19.49 31.38
N GLY A 328 -10.25 19.96 31.94
CA GLY A 328 -9.77 19.53 33.27
C GLY A 328 -8.98 18.22 33.27
N ARG A 329 -8.78 17.57 32.09
CA ARG A 329 -7.97 16.34 31.97
C ARG A 329 -6.58 16.61 31.39
N GLU A 330 -6.20 17.87 31.14
CA GLU A 330 -4.90 18.28 30.59
C GLU A 330 -3.73 17.76 31.42
N HIS A 331 -3.88 17.77 32.75
CA HIS A 331 -2.87 17.28 33.68
C HIS A 331 -2.59 15.77 33.54
N VAL A 332 -3.59 14.98 33.03
CA VAL A 332 -3.40 13.55 32.74
C VAL A 332 -2.47 13.38 31.55
N ALA A 333 -2.72 14.13 30.48
CA ALA A 333 -1.85 14.13 29.31
C ALA A 333 -0.43 14.60 29.67
N GLU A 334 -0.28 15.71 30.41
CA GLU A 334 1.02 16.19 30.84
C GLU A 334 1.80 15.14 31.66
N ARG A 335 1.15 14.44 32.57
CA ARG A 335 1.77 13.37 33.38
C ARG A 335 2.27 12.23 32.48
N ILE A 336 1.47 11.80 31.51
CA ILE A 336 1.78 10.66 30.63
C ILE A 336 2.90 11.03 29.67
N PHE A 337 2.77 12.15 28.92
CA PHE A 337 3.79 12.54 27.94
C PHE A 337 5.12 12.87 28.59
N ARG A 338 5.15 13.51 29.77
CA ARG A 338 6.39 13.70 30.56
C ARG A 338 7.02 12.39 31.03
N LYS A 339 6.20 11.37 31.40
CA LYS A 339 6.71 10.04 31.74
C LYS A 339 7.47 9.42 30.58
N TRP A 340 6.98 9.65 29.34
CA TRP A 340 7.59 9.12 28.13
C TRP A 340 8.65 10.06 27.53
N ASP A 341 8.99 11.17 28.21
CA ASP A 341 9.95 12.15 27.74
C ASP A 341 9.57 12.70 26.36
N LEU A 342 8.33 13.19 26.26
CA LEU A 342 7.76 13.83 25.08
C LEU A 342 7.23 15.21 25.42
N ASP A 343 7.28 16.15 24.46
CA ASP A 343 6.68 17.47 24.61
C ASP A 343 5.15 17.39 24.64
N VAL A 344 4.55 18.25 25.45
CA VAL A 344 3.11 18.44 25.54
C VAL A 344 2.79 19.90 25.83
N ALA A 345 1.94 20.51 25.04
CA ALA A 345 1.54 21.90 25.20
C ALA A 345 0.06 22.09 24.82
N THR A 346 -0.66 22.87 25.61
CA THR A 346 -1.98 23.37 25.21
C THR A 346 -1.76 24.56 24.28
N ILE A 347 -2.13 24.40 23.01
CA ILE A 347 -1.89 25.40 21.95
C ILE A 347 -3.16 26.10 21.49
N GLY A 348 -4.32 25.75 22.04
CA GLY A 348 -5.57 26.35 21.61
C GLY A 348 -6.81 25.68 22.15
N LYS A 349 -7.90 25.89 21.45
CA LYS A 349 -9.20 25.30 21.77
C LYS A 349 -10.10 25.15 20.54
N THR A 350 -11.08 24.26 20.62
CA THR A 350 -12.20 24.19 19.65
C THR A 350 -13.14 25.39 19.84
N ALA A 351 -13.85 25.78 18.78
CA ALA A 351 -14.71 26.96 18.81
C ALA A 351 -16.00 26.72 17.97
N PRO A 352 -17.12 27.38 18.28
CA PRO A 352 -18.41 27.13 17.60
C PRO A 352 -18.58 27.86 16.26
N HIS A 353 -17.56 28.55 15.74
CA HIS A 353 -17.71 29.51 14.63
C HIS A 353 -17.31 28.98 13.23
N GLY A 354 -16.88 27.73 13.08
CA GLY A 354 -16.54 27.14 11.78
C GLY A 354 -15.35 27.80 11.06
N ARG A 355 -14.36 28.29 11.80
CA ARG A 355 -13.19 29.01 11.25
C ARG A 355 -11.90 28.46 11.87
N LEU A 356 -10.82 28.56 11.11
CA LEU A 356 -9.45 28.42 11.59
C LEU A 356 -8.93 29.82 11.95
N VAL A 357 -8.68 30.04 13.23
CA VAL A 357 -8.11 31.31 13.71
C VAL A 357 -6.74 31.06 14.34
N LEU A 358 -5.70 31.69 13.78
CA LEU A 358 -4.33 31.57 14.27
C LEU A 358 -3.84 32.89 14.84
N ARG A 359 -3.21 32.79 16.02
CA ARG A 359 -2.53 33.94 16.67
C ARG A 359 -1.03 33.66 16.72
N HIS A 360 -0.25 34.71 16.51
CA HIS A 360 1.20 34.68 16.67
C HIS A 360 1.68 36.07 17.11
N LYS A 361 2.50 36.13 18.17
CA LYS A 361 2.99 37.37 18.79
C LYS A 361 1.88 38.33 19.16
N GLY A 362 0.74 37.78 19.60
CA GLY A 362 -0.43 38.54 20.03
C GLY A 362 -1.33 39.04 18.90
N GLU A 363 -0.97 38.84 17.63
CA GLU A 363 -1.74 39.26 16.47
C GLU A 363 -2.48 38.05 15.82
N VAL A 364 -3.62 38.35 15.20
CA VAL A 364 -4.32 37.35 14.36
C VAL A 364 -3.61 37.32 13.00
N VAL A 365 -2.96 36.18 12.69
CA VAL A 365 -2.20 35.98 11.46
C VAL A 365 -2.95 35.13 10.41
N CYS A 366 -4.06 34.51 10.80
CA CYS A 366 -4.96 33.80 9.91
C CYS A 366 -6.38 33.83 10.48
N ASP A 367 -7.37 34.02 9.62
CA ASP A 367 -8.79 33.91 9.93
C ASP A 367 -9.53 33.43 8.68
N LEU A 368 -9.60 32.11 8.54
CA LEU A 368 -10.15 31.43 7.37
C LEU A 368 -11.44 30.66 7.71
N PRO A 369 -12.47 30.70 6.86
CA PRO A 369 -13.56 29.75 6.94
C PRO A 369 -13.03 28.33 6.65
N LEU A 370 -13.47 27.34 7.42
CA LEU A 370 -13.01 25.94 7.23
C LEU A 370 -13.60 25.27 5.99
N ASP A 371 -14.84 25.63 5.64
CA ASP A 371 -15.57 24.98 4.55
C ASP A 371 -14.79 24.94 3.22
N PRO A 372 -14.25 26.06 2.67
CA PRO A 372 -13.50 26.04 1.41
C PRO A 372 -12.12 25.37 1.51
N ILE A 373 -11.50 25.28 2.67
CA ILE A 373 -10.19 24.65 2.84
C ILE A 373 -10.26 23.17 3.22
N GLY A 374 -11.45 22.69 3.65
CA GLY A 374 -11.73 21.30 4.01
C GLY A 374 -12.56 20.56 2.95
N GLU A 375 -13.80 20.22 3.30
CA GLU A 375 -14.64 19.35 2.47
C GLU A 375 -15.00 19.91 1.09
N ASN A 376 -15.11 21.24 0.96
CA ASN A 376 -15.45 21.93 -0.28
C ASN A 376 -14.24 22.49 -1.05
N ALA A 377 -13.06 21.90 -0.86
CA ALA A 377 -11.91 22.11 -1.74
C ALA A 377 -12.28 21.84 -3.22
N PRO A 378 -11.59 22.46 -4.19
CA PRO A 378 -11.86 22.28 -5.62
C PRO A 378 -11.96 20.79 -5.99
N LYS A 379 -12.89 20.47 -6.91
CA LYS A 379 -13.08 19.11 -7.46
C LYS A 379 -13.07 19.24 -8.98
N TYR A 380 -12.19 18.51 -9.63
CA TYR A 380 -12.01 18.56 -11.07
C TYR A 380 -12.55 17.29 -11.73
N ASP A 381 -13.40 17.46 -12.73
CA ASP A 381 -13.75 16.42 -13.70
C ASP A 381 -12.76 16.50 -14.85
N ARG A 382 -11.60 15.84 -14.67
CA ARG A 382 -10.53 15.85 -15.66
C ARG A 382 -10.97 15.13 -16.94
N PRO A 383 -10.68 15.65 -18.13
CA PRO A 383 -10.98 14.95 -19.37
C PRO A 383 -10.18 13.65 -19.44
N TRP A 384 -10.82 12.60 -19.93
CA TRP A 384 -10.18 11.30 -20.11
C TRP A 384 -10.76 10.53 -21.28
N PHE A 385 -10.02 9.55 -21.78
CA PHE A 385 -10.49 8.57 -22.74
C PHE A 385 -9.94 7.18 -22.40
N PRO A 386 -10.70 6.12 -22.70
CA PRO A 386 -10.29 4.77 -22.36
C PRO A 386 -9.00 4.38 -23.08
N ALA A 387 -8.22 3.50 -22.45
CA ALA A 387 -7.05 2.91 -23.09
C ALA A 387 -7.45 2.10 -24.33
N GLU A 388 -6.57 2.06 -25.33
CA GLU A 388 -6.79 1.25 -26.52
C GLU A 388 -6.77 -0.23 -26.18
N ALA A 389 -7.78 -0.97 -26.61
CA ALA A 389 -7.86 -2.42 -26.40
C ALA A 389 -6.72 -3.14 -27.15
N ARG A 390 -5.99 -3.99 -26.47
CA ARG A 390 -4.97 -4.86 -27.05
C ARG A 390 -5.59 -6.18 -27.50
N GLY A 391 -5.08 -6.73 -28.61
CA GLY A 391 -5.51 -8.03 -29.10
C GLY A 391 -4.98 -9.18 -28.24
N SER A 392 -5.76 -10.27 -28.14
CA SER A 392 -5.26 -11.52 -27.54
C SER A 392 -4.14 -12.14 -28.38
N ILE A 393 -3.27 -12.92 -27.75
CA ILE A 393 -2.21 -13.67 -28.41
C ILE A 393 -2.64 -15.13 -28.51
N ASP A 394 -2.64 -15.69 -29.72
CA ASP A 394 -2.74 -17.15 -29.87
C ASP A 394 -1.37 -17.77 -29.55
N PRO A 395 -1.26 -18.64 -28.55
CA PRO A 395 0.00 -19.32 -28.24
C PRO A 395 0.61 -20.07 -29.43
N LYS A 396 -0.18 -20.47 -30.41
CA LYS A 396 0.31 -21.18 -31.61
C LYS A 396 1.13 -20.29 -32.53
N ASP A 397 0.98 -18.97 -32.42
CA ASP A 397 1.75 -17.99 -33.19
C ASP A 397 3.10 -17.64 -32.55
N LEU A 398 3.37 -18.16 -31.34
CA LEU A 398 4.63 -17.93 -30.63
C LEU A 398 5.63 -19.06 -30.90
N HIS A 399 6.91 -18.73 -30.74
CA HIS A 399 7.98 -19.73 -30.83
C HIS A 399 7.84 -20.78 -29.72
N GLN A 400 7.88 -22.06 -30.06
CA GLN A 400 7.83 -23.14 -29.10
C GLN A 400 9.24 -23.47 -28.59
N PRO A 401 9.53 -23.27 -27.27
CA PRO A 401 10.85 -23.55 -26.71
C PRO A 401 11.21 -25.02 -26.76
N GLU A 402 12.46 -25.34 -27.11
CA GLU A 402 12.96 -26.71 -27.10
C GLU A 402 13.19 -27.26 -25.68
N HIS A 403 13.52 -26.39 -24.72
CA HIS A 403 13.93 -26.75 -23.35
C HIS A 403 13.10 -26.04 -22.29
N LEU A 404 11.90 -26.54 -21.99
CA LEU A 404 10.97 -25.95 -21.03
C LEU A 404 11.52 -25.87 -19.59
N GLY A 405 12.42 -26.80 -19.21
CA GLY A 405 13.11 -26.74 -17.92
C GLY A 405 14.07 -25.53 -17.78
N GLU A 406 14.72 -25.13 -18.90
CA GLU A 406 15.55 -23.92 -18.93
C GLU A 406 14.69 -22.66 -18.86
N VAL A 407 13.56 -22.64 -19.57
CA VAL A 407 12.58 -21.56 -19.48
C VAL A 407 12.12 -21.36 -18.05
N LEU A 408 11.75 -22.46 -17.36
CA LEU A 408 11.34 -22.40 -15.95
C LEU A 408 12.48 -21.84 -15.07
N ALA A 409 13.71 -22.30 -15.25
CA ALA A 409 14.85 -21.78 -14.48
C ALA A 409 15.10 -20.29 -14.74
N THR A 410 14.93 -19.82 -15.98
CA THR A 410 15.07 -18.41 -16.35
C THR A 410 13.98 -17.56 -15.68
N LEU A 411 12.72 -17.99 -15.74
CA LEU A 411 11.61 -17.29 -15.10
C LEU A 411 11.81 -17.21 -13.58
N MET A 412 12.13 -18.34 -12.91
CA MET A 412 12.36 -18.37 -11.46
C MET A 412 13.56 -17.53 -11.01
N GLY A 413 14.52 -17.25 -11.92
CA GLY A 413 15.66 -16.38 -11.68
C GLY A 413 15.45 -14.94 -12.15
N SER A 414 14.29 -14.61 -12.73
CA SER A 414 13.98 -13.25 -13.19
C SER A 414 13.79 -12.27 -12.02
N PRO A 415 13.96 -10.97 -12.24
CA PRO A 415 13.85 -9.98 -11.16
C PRO A 415 12.57 -10.05 -10.33
N ASP A 416 11.44 -10.30 -10.97
CA ASP A 416 10.14 -10.36 -10.29
C ASP A 416 9.92 -11.69 -9.55
N MET A 417 10.31 -12.82 -10.13
CA MET A 417 10.11 -14.15 -9.52
C MET A 417 11.18 -14.53 -8.51
N ALA A 418 12.39 -14.00 -8.64
CA ALA A 418 13.50 -14.37 -7.75
C ALA A 418 13.26 -13.95 -6.30
N SER A 419 13.83 -14.73 -5.38
CA SER A 419 13.74 -14.52 -3.93
C SER A 419 14.13 -13.11 -3.51
N LYS A 420 13.29 -12.47 -2.74
CA LYS A 420 13.56 -11.16 -2.13
C LYS A 420 14.20 -11.29 -0.74
N ARG A 421 14.85 -12.43 -0.45
CA ARG A 421 15.47 -12.73 0.86
C ARG A 421 16.42 -11.63 1.31
N TRP A 422 17.19 -11.02 0.41
CA TRP A 422 18.10 -9.93 0.75
C TRP A 422 17.35 -8.74 1.38
N ILE A 423 16.13 -8.43 0.93
CA ILE A 423 15.27 -7.36 1.46
C ILE A 423 14.72 -7.78 2.82
N TRP A 424 13.88 -8.82 2.86
CA TRP A 424 13.12 -9.15 4.06
C TRP A 424 13.98 -9.69 5.21
N ARG A 425 15.22 -10.13 4.99
CA ARG A 425 16.16 -10.46 6.08
C ARG A 425 16.59 -9.28 6.92
N GLN A 426 16.42 -8.04 6.46
CA GLN A 426 16.73 -6.81 7.16
C GLN A 426 15.60 -6.38 8.10
N TYR A 427 14.43 -6.99 7.97
CA TYR A 427 13.25 -6.71 8.78
C TYR A 427 13.15 -7.66 9.96
N ASP A 428 12.79 -7.13 11.13
CA ASP A 428 12.38 -7.99 12.25
C ASP A 428 10.95 -8.46 12.00
N ARG A 429 10.82 -9.73 11.62
CA ARG A 429 9.54 -10.36 11.27
C ARG A 429 8.87 -11.04 12.46
N HIS A 430 9.58 -11.19 13.58
CA HIS A 430 9.16 -12.00 14.73
C HIS A 430 9.00 -11.21 16.02
N VAL A 431 9.32 -9.93 16.03
CA VAL A 431 9.04 -9.05 17.16
C VAL A 431 7.55 -9.10 17.51
N MET A 432 7.19 -8.99 18.78
CA MET A 432 5.87 -9.25 19.37
C MET A 432 5.44 -10.73 19.43
N ALA A 433 6.14 -11.65 18.74
CA ALA A 433 5.97 -13.11 18.79
C ALA A 433 4.60 -13.65 18.29
N ASP A 434 3.85 -12.85 17.55
CA ASP A 434 2.54 -13.24 17.01
C ASP A 434 2.57 -13.57 15.51
N THR A 435 3.70 -13.43 14.82
CA THR A 435 3.85 -13.80 13.41
C THR A 435 3.89 -15.32 13.26
N ALA A 436 2.94 -15.88 12.54
CA ALA A 436 2.82 -17.32 12.28
C ALA A 436 3.21 -17.72 10.86
N ALA A 437 3.17 -16.77 9.91
CA ALA A 437 3.78 -16.87 8.60
C ALA A 437 4.19 -15.47 8.13
N SER A 438 5.37 -15.38 7.51
CA SER A 438 5.95 -14.15 6.96
C SER A 438 6.55 -14.43 5.59
N SER A 439 7.26 -13.49 4.99
CA SER A 439 8.00 -13.68 3.72
C SER A 439 9.02 -14.82 3.75
N GLU A 440 9.37 -15.35 4.92
CA GLU A 440 10.26 -16.52 5.06
C GLU A 440 9.53 -17.85 4.88
N ASP A 441 8.22 -17.85 5.12
CA ASP A 441 7.40 -19.06 5.13
C ASP A 441 6.71 -19.27 3.78
N PRO A 442 6.47 -20.51 3.36
CA PRO A 442 5.78 -20.81 2.10
C PRO A 442 4.26 -20.62 2.24
N ALA A 443 3.82 -19.37 2.15
CA ALA A 443 2.40 -19.01 2.25
C ALA A 443 2.11 -17.79 1.34
N ASP A 444 0.90 -17.74 0.75
CA ASP A 444 0.48 -16.69 -0.18
C ASP A 444 0.11 -15.37 0.52
N ALA A 445 -0.05 -15.40 1.84
CA ALA A 445 -0.27 -14.24 2.67
C ALA A 445 0.49 -14.38 4.00
N ALA A 446 0.88 -13.26 4.60
CA ALA A 446 1.38 -13.25 5.96
C ALA A 446 0.26 -13.59 6.95
N ILE A 447 0.60 -14.28 8.03
CA ILE A 447 -0.35 -14.71 9.06
C ILE A 447 0.12 -14.20 10.41
N VAL A 448 -0.69 -13.36 11.05
CA VAL A 448 -0.41 -12.76 12.36
C VAL A 448 -1.51 -13.15 13.34
N ARG A 449 -1.14 -13.74 14.46
CA ARG A 449 -2.09 -14.15 15.50
C ARG A 449 -2.78 -12.98 16.14
N VAL A 450 -4.06 -13.15 16.45
CA VAL A 450 -4.76 -12.24 17.37
C VAL A 450 -4.47 -12.74 18.78
N HIS A 451 -3.59 -12.04 19.50
CA HIS A 451 -3.05 -12.47 20.78
C HIS A 451 -4.13 -12.91 21.78
N GLY A 452 -3.92 -14.01 22.46
CA GLY A 452 -4.86 -14.56 23.45
C GLY A 452 -6.09 -15.27 22.85
N THR A 453 -6.16 -15.45 21.54
CA THR A 453 -7.25 -16.14 20.82
C THR A 453 -6.73 -17.26 19.92
N ASN A 454 -7.64 -18.00 19.31
CA ASN A 454 -7.32 -18.95 18.22
C ASN A 454 -7.37 -18.31 16.82
N LYS A 455 -7.71 -17.02 16.71
CA LYS A 455 -7.83 -16.29 15.45
C LYS A 455 -6.48 -15.79 14.95
N ALA A 456 -6.40 -15.57 13.65
CA ALA A 456 -5.31 -14.81 13.04
C ALA A 456 -5.80 -13.91 11.92
N LEU A 457 -5.08 -12.84 11.66
CA LEU A 457 -5.21 -12.04 10.45
C LEU A 457 -4.32 -12.62 9.36
N ALA A 458 -4.86 -12.74 8.15
CA ALA A 458 -4.08 -12.94 6.94
C ALA A 458 -3.98 -11.59 6.22
N ILE A 459 -2.78 -11.25 5.74
CA ILE A 459 -2.47 -9.94 5.19
C ILE A 459 -1.65 -10.12 3.92
N THR A 460 -2.04 -9.43 2.83
CA THR A 460 -1.31 -9.45 1.55
C THR A 460 -1.27 -8.07 0.89
N THR A 461 -0.33 -7.88 -0.05
CA THR A 461 -0.28 -6.72 -0.94
C THR A 461 -0.08 -7.21 -2.37
N ASP A 462 -0.90 -6.73 -3.31
CA ASP A 462 -0.95 -7.27 -4.67
C ASP A 462 -1.19 -6.19 -5.72
N CYS A 463 -0.42 -6.25 -6.81
CA CYS A 463 -0.66 -5.52 -8.05
C CYS A 463 0.28 -6.04 -9.15
N THR A 464 -0.26 -6.28 -10.35
CA THR A 464 0.52 -6.58 -11.56
C THR A 464 0.45 -5.40 -12.54
N PRO A 465 1.39 -4.44 -12.49
CA PRO A 465 1.35 -3.23 -13.32
C PRO A 465 1.34 -3.50 -14.83
N ARG A 466 1.93 -4.62 -15.28
CA ARG A 466 1.92 -5.05 -16.68
C ARG A 466 0.48 -5.25 -17.19
N TYR A 467 -0.39 -5.81 -16.36
CA TYR A 467 -1.80 -6.02 -16.70
C TYR A 467 -2.56 -4.70 -16.74
N CYS A 468 -2.34 -3.84 -15.74
CA CYS A 468 -2.93 -2.51 -15.70
C CYS A 468 -2.51 -1.63 -16.90
N PHE A 469 -1.28 -1.78 -17.36
CA PHE A 469 -0.79 -1.09 -18.55
C PHE A 469 -1.37 -1.66 -19.87
N ALA A 470 -1.59 -2.98 -19.91
CA ALA A 470 -2.19 -3.65 -21.08
C ALA A 470 -3.69 -3.38 -21.19
N ASP A 471 -4.39 -3.42 -20.08
CA ASP A 471 -5.82 -3.13 -19.95
C ASP A 471 -6.09 -2.66 -18.50
N PRO A 472 -6.28 -1.34 -18.28
CA PRO A 472 -6.49 -0.81 -16.94
C PRO A 472 -7.69 -1.41 -16.19
N PHE A 473 -8.77 -1.73 -16.92
CA PHE A 473 -9.96 -2.29 -16.31
C PHE A 473 -9.74 -3.76 -15.84
N GLU A 474 -9.20 -4.61 -16.72
CA GLU A 474 -8.90 -6.00 -16.35
C GLU A 474 -7.76 -6.08 -15.32
N GLY A 475 -6.73 -5.21 -15.44
CA GLY A 475 -5.65 -5.14 -14.45
C GLY A 475 -6.12 -4.67 -13.08
N GLY A 476 -7.05 -3.73 -13.01
CA GLY A 476 -7.70 -3.32 -11.76
C GLY A 476 -8.52 -4.45 -11.13
N LYS A 477 -9.27 -5.21 -11.93
CA LYS A 477 -9.98 -6.42 -11.46
C LYS A 477 -9.00 -7.45 -10.92
N GLN A 478 -7.89 -7.68 -11.64
CA GLN A 478 -6.89 -8.67 -11.28
C GLN A 478 -6.24 -8.36 -9.92
N ALA A 479 -5.86 -7.11 -9.66
CA ALA A 479 -5.22 -6.74 -8.40
C ALA A 479 -6.10 -7.10 -7.17
N VAL A 480 -7.40 -6.84 -7.26
CA VAL A 480 -8.36 -7.21 -6.19
C VAL A 480 -8.57 -8.73 -6.13
N ALA A 481 -8.69 -9.39 -7.29
CA ALA A 481 -8.93 -10.83 -7.35
C ALA A 481 -7.73 -11.63 -6.83
N GLU A 482 -6.50 -11.18 -7.12
CA GLU A 482 -5.28 -11.82 -6.61
C GLU A 482 -5.16 -11.68 -5.10
N ALA A 483 -5.38 -10.49 -4.55
CA ALA A 483 -5.42 -10.29 -3.11
C ALA A 483 -6.46 -11.22 -2.43
N TRP A 484 -7.63 -11.36 -3.03
CA TRP A 484 -8.69 -12.26 -2.54
C TRP A 484 -8.26 -13.73 -2.63
N ARG A 485 -7.56 -14.14 -3.71
CA ARG A 485 -7.03 -15.52 -3.89
C ARG A 485 -5.95 -15.82 -2.85
N ASN A 486 -5.01 -14.92 -2.63
CA ASN A 486 -3.93 -15.08 -1.67
C ASN A 486 -4.45 -15.31 -0.25
N LEU A 487 -5.42 -14.49 0.18
CA LEU A 487 -6.08 -14.69 1.48
C LEU A 487 -6.82 -16.03 1.54
N THR A 488 -7.49 -16.42 0.47
CA THR A 488 -8.19 -17.70 0.36
C THR A 488 -7.23 -18.89 0.42
N ALA A 489 -6.08 -18.82 -0.26
CA ALA A 489 -5.09 -19.89 -0.32
C ALA A 489 -4.51 -20.24 1.06
N VAL A 490 -4.44 -19.26 1.98
CA VAL A 490 -4.01 -19.50 3.37
C VAL A 490 -5.16 -19.91 4.32
N GLY A 491 -6.40 -20.06 3.80
CA GLY A 491 -7.59 -20.49 4.56
C GLY A 491 -8.37 -19.38 5.22
N ALA A 492 -8.03 -18.12 4.94
CA ALA A 492 -8.72 -16.96 5.51
C ALA A 492 -10.05 -16.67 4.78
N ASP A 493 -10.97 -16.03 5.49
CA ASP A 493 -12.10 -15.31 4.91
C ASP A 493 -11.62 -13.90 4.53
N PRO A 494 -11.55 -13.52 3.25
CA PRO A 494 -11.25 -12.16 2.84
C PRO A 494 -12.33 -11.20 3.37
N ILE A 495 -11.93 -10.06 3.97
CA ILE A 495 -12.89 -9.14 4.60
C ILE A 495 -12.94 -7.79 3.91
N ALA A 496 -11.80 -7.13 3.74
CA ALA A 496 -11.75 -5.79 3.14
C ALA A 496 -10.35 -5.46 2.59
N ILE A 497 -10.31 -4.43 1.76
CA ILE A 497 -9.08 -3.90 1.20
C ILE A 497 -8.83 -2.44 1.60
N THR A 498 -7.57 -2.06 1.54
CA THR A 498 -7.07 -0.70 1.35
C THR A 498 -6.40 -0.60 -0.01
N ASP A 499 -6.40 0.56 -0.62
CA ASP A 499 -5.70 0.76 -1.88
C ASP A 499 -4.63 1.85 -1.80
N CYS A 500 -3.66 1.80 -2.71
CA CYS A 500 -2.71 2.87 -2.94
C CYS A 500 -2.56 3.05 -4.46
N LEU A 501 -3.24 4.06 -4.98
CA LEU A 501 -3.41 4.28 -6.41
C LEU A 501 -2.30 5.18 -6.95
N ASN A 502 -1.28 4.58 -7.61
CA ASN A 502 -0.11 5.29 -8.11
C ASN A 502 -0.21 5.47 -9.63
N PHE A 503 -0.29 6.71 -10.10
CA PHE A 503 -0.41 7.07 -11.51
C PHE A 503 0.41 8.32 -11.86
N GLY A 504 0.62 8.57 -13.15
CA GLY A 504 1.26 9.78 -13.65
C GLY A 504 0.37 11.03 -13.52
N ASN A 505 0.63 12.03 -14.35
CA ASN A 505 -0.07 13.30 -14.33
C ASN A 505 -1.55 13.17 -14.76
N PRO A 506 -2.53 13.47 -13.89
CA PRO A 506 -3.96 13.33 -14.18
C PRO A 506 -4.49 14.38 -15.17
N GLU A 507 -3.70 15.40 -15.50
CA GLU A 507 -4.06 16.39 -16.52
C GLU A 507 -3.91 15.87 -17.94
N ARG A 508 -3.21 14.74 -18.09
CA ARG A 508 -3.08 14.01 -19.35
C ARG A 508 -4.24 13.04 -19.51
N PRO A 509 -5.12 13.22 -20.53
CA PRO A 509 -6.35 12.42 -20.66
C PRO A 509 -6.12 10.90 -20.78
N GLU A 510 -4.99 10.48 -21.36
CA GLU A 510 -4.61 9.06 -21.44
C GLU A 510 -4.26 8.48 -20.05
N ILE A 511 -3.57 9.25 -19.20
CA ILE A 511 -3.23 8.84 -17.83
C ILE A 511 -4.48 8.81 -16.96
N MET A 512 -5.31 9.85 -17.07
CA MET A 512 -6.59 9.88 -16.37
C MET A 512 -7.49 8.72 -16.81
N GLY A 513 -7.45 8.31 -18.08
CA GLY A 513 -8.15 7.13 -18.58
C GLY A 513 -7.66 5.81 -17.97
N GLN A 514 -6.34 5.68 -17.73
CA GLN A 514 -5.79 4.55 -17.01
C GLN A 514 -6.29 4.51 -15.55
N PHE A 515 -6.29 5.65 -14.87
CA PHE A 515 -6.81 5.77 -13.50
C PHE A 515 -8.29 5.37 -13.43
N VAL A 516 -9.12 5.93 -14.30
CA VAL A 516 -10.57 5.62 -14.32
C VAL A 516 -10.82 4.16 -14.62
N GLY A 517 -10.11 3.57 -15.59
CA GLY A 517 -10.24 2.15 -15.94
C GLY A 517 -9.87 1.24 -14.77
N CYS A 518 -8.74 1.50 -14.09
CA CYS A 518 -8.34 0.72 -12.91
C CYS A 518 -9.37 0.82 -11.79
N VAL A 519 -9.83 2.03 -11.45
CA VAL A 519 -10.84 2.25 -10.39
C VAL A 519 -12.16 1.51 -10.71
N GLU A 520 -12.61 1.55 -11.97
CA GLU A 520 -13.83 0.85 -12.37
C GLU A 520 -13.68 -0.67 -12.30
N GLY A 521 -12.53 -1.21 -12.74
CA GLY A 521 -12.22 -2.63 -12.63
C GLY A 521 -12.15 -3.11 -11.18
N MET A 522 -11.41 -2.38 -10.34
CA MET A 522 -11.34 -2.66 -8.89
C MET A 522 -12.73 -2.62 -8.24
N ALA A 523 -13.54 -1.59 -8.54
CA ALA A 523 -14.88 -1.45 -7.98
C ALA A 523 -15.80 -2.62 -8.38
N GLU A 524 -15.69 -3.13 -9.62
CA GLU A 524 -16.43 -4.31 -10.07
C GLU A 524 -16.01 -5.55 -9.29
N ALA A 525 -14.71 -5.78 -9.14
CA ALA A 525 -14.18 -6.92 -8.39
C ALA A 525 -14.57 -6.86 -6.90
N CYS A 526 -14.43 -5.70 -6.27
CA CYS A 526 -14.85 -5.50 -4.88
C CYS A 526 -16.33 -5.82 -4.64
N LYS A 527 -17.20 -5.42 -5.57
CA LYS A 527 -18.64 -5.73 -5.49
C LYS A 527 -18.94 -7.22 -5.67
N ALA A 528 -18.30 -7.86 -6.67
CA ALA A 528 -18.54 -9.26 -6.99
C ALA A 528 -18.01 -10.22 -5.91
N LEU A 529 -16.90 -9.88 -5.28
CA LEU A 529 -16.23 -10.68 -4.27
C LEU A 529 -16.66 -10.35 -2.83
N ASP A 530 -17.55 -9.38 -2.65
CA ASP A 530 -17.94 -8.85 -1.32
C ASP A 530 -16.72 -8.41 -0.50
N PHE A 531 -15.89 -7.56 -1.11
CA PHE A 531 -14.58 -7.20 -0.61
C PHE A 531 -14.41 -5.66 -0.62
N PRO A 532 -15.07 -4.94 0.31
CA PRO A 532 -15.16 -3.49 0.30
C PRO A 532 -13.82 -2.78 0.53
N VAL A 533 -13.71 -1.57 -0.03
CA VAL A 533 -12.60 -0.64 0.22
C VAL A 533 -12.90 0.13 1.50
N VAL A 534 -12.06 -0.01 2.52
CA VAL A 534 -12.26 0.65 3.83
C VAL A 534 -11.31 1.81 4.08
N SER A 535 -10.22 1.90 3.35
CA SER A 535 -9.26 3.00 3.39
C SER A 535 -8.48 3.04 2.08
N GLY A 536 -7.69 4.07 1.87
CA GLY A 536 -6.82 4.15 0.71
C GLY A 536 -6.08 5.48 0.61
N ASN A 537 -5.23 5.56 -0.42
CA ASN A 537 -4.45 6.74 -0.77
C ASN A 537 -4.33 6.87 -2.29
N VAL A 538 -4.26 8.08 -2.80
CA VAL A 538 -3.99 8.34 -4.22
C VAL A 538 -2.71 9.14 -4.36
N SER A 539 -1.77 8.62 -5.15
CA SER A 539 -0.51 9.26 -5.51
C SER A 539 -0.50 9.52 -7.02
N LEU A 540 -0.58 10.78 -7.39
CA LEU A 540 -0.56 11.23 -8.79
C LEU A 540 0.75 11.96 -9.09
N TYR A 541 0.94 12.35 -10.36
CA TYR A 541 2.16 13.01 -10.84
C TYR A 541 3.45 12.17 -10.69
N ASN A 542 3.31 10.83 -10.61
CA ASN A 542 4.48 9.94 -10.64
C ASN A 542 5.02 9.86 -12.05
N GLU A 543 5.73 10.89 -12.47
CA GLU A 543 6.41 10.98 -13.76
C GLU A 543 7.75 11.70 -13.65
N THR A 544 8.62 11.43 -14.61
CA THR A 544 9.94 12.05 -14.72
C THR A 544 10.18 12.43 -16.16
N ASP A 545 10.49 13.69 -16.43
CA ASP A 545 10.72 14.23 -17.77
C ASP A 545 9.56 13.91 -18.74
N GLY A 546 8.31 13.99 -18.26
CA GLY A 546 7.10 13.73 -19.04
C GLY A 546 6.82 12.24 -19.32
N VAL A 547 7.56 11.32 -18.69
CA VAL A 547 7.33 9.87 -18.78
C VAL A 547 6.68 9.37 -17.50
N ALA A 548 5.42 8.95 -17.60
CA ALA A 548 4.66 8.41 -16.47
C ALA A 548 5.11 6.99 -16.11
N ILE A 549 4.99 6.65 -14.83
CA ILE A 549 5.12 5.26 -14.38
C ILE A 549 4.02 4.39 -14.99
N PRO A 550 4.17 3.06 -15.05
CA PRO A 550 3.05 2.16 -15.32
C PRO A 550 1.93 2.36 -14.30
N PRO A 551 0.65 2.27 -14.71
CA PRO A 551 -0.48 2.37 -13.77
C PRO A 551 -0.36 1.28 -12.70
N THR A 552 -0.30 1.69 -11.44
CA THR A 552 0.00 0.78 -10.30
C THR A 552 -1.01 0.99 -9.16
N PRO A 553 -2.23 0.45 -9.30
CA PRO A 553 -3.21 0.45 -8.22
C PRO A 553 -2.89 -0.68 -7.23
N ALA A 554 -1.95 -0.44 -6.31
CA ALA A 554 -1.58 -1.42 -5.29
C ALA A 554 -2.74 -1.66 -4.32
N VAL A 555 -3.03 -2.92 -4.04
CA VAL A 555 -4.06 -3.37 -3.10
C VAL A 555 -3.39 -3.93 -1.85
N GLY A 556 -3.79 -3.47 -0.69
CA GLY A 556 -3.51 -4.11 0.59
C GLY A 556 -4.78 -4.80 1.10
N ALA A 557 -4.70 -6.04 1.54
CA ALA A 557 -5.89 -6.80 1.90
C ALA A 557 -5.76 -7.50 3.25
N VAL A 558 -6.87 -7.58 3.97
CA VAL A 558 -6.96 -8.25 5.27
C VAL A 558 -8.10 -9.26 5.26
N GLY A 559 -7.77 -10.48 5.70
CA GLY A 559 -8.71 -11.57 5.93
C GLY A 559 -8.59 -12.14 7.33
N LEU A 560 -9.56 -12.95 7.73
CA LEU A 560 -9.61 -13.59 9.04
C LEU A 560 -9.49 -15.11 8.90
N ILE A 561 -8.55 -15.70 9.62
CA ILE A 561 -8.49 -17.13 9.90
C ILE A 561 -9.18 -17.34 11.25
N PRO A 562 -10.39 -17.94 11.27
CA PRO A 562 -11.14 -18.10 12.53
C PRO A 562 -10.47 -19.07 13.52
N ASP A 563 -9.74 -20.03 13.01
CA ASP A 563 -8.99 -21.03 13.77
C ASP A 563 -7.63 -21.29 13.12
N MET A 564 -6.58 -20.97 13.83
CA MET A 564 -5.17 -21.14 13.42
C MET A 564 -4.81 -22.58 13.02
N SER A 565 -5.52 -23.59 13.51
CA SER A 565 -5.31 -24.97 13.11
C SER A 565 -5.69 -25.25 11.64
N GLN A 566 -6.48 -24.35 11.04
CA GLN A 566 -6.95 -24.42 9.65
C GLN A 566 -6.11 -23.57 8.69
N ARG A 567 -5.03 -22.93 9.18
CA ARG A 567 -4.13 -22.20 8.28
C ARG A 567 -3.48 -23.13 7.26
N MET A 568 -3.21 -22.61 6.07
CA MET A 568 -2.61 -23.35 4.97
C MET A 568 -1.37 -22.59 4.43
N GLY A 569 -0.52 -23.31 3.72
CA GLY A 569 0.57 -22.79 2.93
C GLY A 569 0.94 -23.80 1.85
N TYR A 570 1.88 -23.43 0.99
CA TYR A 570 2.23 -24.24 -0.17
C TYR A 570 3.44 -25.19 0.06
N GLY A 571 4.10 -25.13 1.22
CA GLY A 571 5.26 -25.98 1.55
C GLY A 571 4.93 -27.39 2.04
N GLY A 572 3.66 -27.77 2.07
CA GLY A 572 3.19 -29.04 2.66
C GLY A 572 3.27 -30.29 1.77
N LEU A 573 4.00 -30.25 0.64
CA LEU A 573 4.11 -31.40 -0.28
C LEU A 573 4.82 -32.59 0.36
N LYS A 574 4.31 -33.80 0.06
CA LYS A 574 4.90 -35.08 0.48
C LYS A 574 5.00 -36.04 -0.70
N ASP A 575 6.04 -36.86 -0.71
CA ASP A 575 6.23 -37.91 -1.74
C ASP A 575 4.99 -38.81 -1.88
N GLY A 576 4.56 -39.05 -3.09
CA GLY A 576 3.39 -39.85 -3.42
C GLY A 576 2.05 -39.11 -3.45
N GLN A 577 2.01 -37.84 -3.09
CA GLN A 577 0.80 -37.01 -3.21
C GLN A 577 0.46 -36.67 -4.67
N VAL A 578 -0.81 -36.36 -4.90
CA VAL A 578 -1.35 -35.92 -6.19
C VAL A 578 -1.44 -34.40 -6.20
N LEU A 579 -0.99 -33.78 -7.29
CA LEU A 579 -1.23 -32.38 -7.58
C LEU A 579 -2.48 -32.22 -8.43
N LEU A 580 -3.37 -31.34 -7.98
CA LEU A 580 -4.61 -31.04 -8.68
C LEU A 580 -4.63 -29.52 -8.98
N LEU A 581 -4.98 -29.20 -10.22
CA LEU A 581 -5.24 -27.82 -10.64
C LEU A 581 -6.73 -27.54 -10.49
N VAL A 582 -7.07 -26.53 -9.70
CA VAL A 582 -8.42 -25.97 -9.60
C VAL A 582 -8.52 -24.82 -10.59
N GLY A 583 -9.57 -24.80 -11.41
CA GLY A 583 -9.79 -23.82 -12.48
C GLY A 583 -9.34 -24.32 -13.85
N GLU A 584 -9.61 -23.53 -14.88
CA GLU A 584 -9.31 -23.84 -16.28
C GLU A 584 -8.05 -23.14 -16.76
N THR A 585 -7.23 -23.82 -17.56
CA THR A 585 -6.11 -23.22 -18.28
C THR A 585 -6.46 -23.02 -19.73
N ARG A 586 -6.38 -21.79 -20.21
CA ARG A 586 -6.59 -21.37 -21.61
C ARG A 586 -5.28 -21.03 -22.29
N GLY A 587 -4.18 -20.91 -21.52
CA GLY A 587 -2.85 -20.56 -22.00
C GLY A 587 -2.73 -19.08 -22.32
N GLU A 588 -3.30 -18.21 -21.50
CA GLU A 588 -3.24 -16.77 -21.70
C GLU A 588 -1.82 -16.25 -21.40
N LEU A 589 -1.13 -15.82 -22.44
CA LEU A 589 0.26 -15.34 -22.38
C LEU A 589 0.38 -13.83 -22.62
N GLY A 590 -0.70 -13.13 -22.93
CA GLY A 590 -0.70 -11.67 -23.11
C GLY A 590 -0.22 -10.93 -21.86
N ALA A 591 0.69 -9.98 -22.01
CA ALA A 591 1.32 -9.21 -20.92
C ALA A 591 1.98 -10.07 -19.83
N SER A 592 2.29 -11.35 -20.10
CA SER A 592 2.87 -12.28 -19.14
C SER A 592 4.36 -12.09 -18.91
N LEU A 593 4.88 -12.63 -17.80
CA LEU A 593 6.32 -12.75 -17.56
C LEU A 593 7.01 -13.58 -18.63
N TYR A 594 6.35 -14.63 -19.13
CA TYR A 594 6.90 -15.45 -20.23
C TYR A 594 7.23 -14.57 -21.45
N LEU A 595 6.31 -13.73 -21.90
CA LEU A 595 6.55 -12.84 -23.03
C LEU A 595 7.67 -11.84 -22.75
N ARG A 596 7.69 -11.26 -21.55
CA ARG A 596 8.70 -10.26 -21.18
C ARG A 596 10.09 -10.87 -21.06
N GLU A 597 10.24 -11.95 -20.31
CA GLU A 597 11.55 -12.50 -19.94
C GLU A 597 12.12 -13.47 -20.99
N ILE A 598 11.26 -14.20 -21.72
CA ILE A 598 11.69 -15.20 -22.69
C ILE A 598 11.68 -14.64 -24.12
N GLU A 599 10.59 -13.96 -24.49
CA GLU A 599 10.43 -13.44 -25.85
C GLU A 599 10.91 -11.99 -26.01
N GLY A 600 11.21 -11.28 -24.90
CA GLY A 600 11.61 -9.87 -24.90
C GLY A 600 10.50 -8.93 -25.38
N GLN A 601 9.23 -9.27 -25.16
CA GLN A 601 8.07 -8.57 -25.70
C GLN A 601 7.06 -8.21 -24.61
N GLU A 602 6.59 -6.98 -24.64
CA GLU A 602 5.48 -6.49 -23.79
C GLU A 602 4.24 -6.23 -24.67
N LYS A 603 3.51 -7.28 -25.01
CA LYS A 603 2.36 -7.22 -25.93
C LYS A 603 1.19 -8.08 -25.48
N GLY A 604 0.06 -7.89 -26.13
CA GLY A 604 -1.16 -8.65 -25.91
C GLY A 604 -2.05 -8.07 -24.81
N ALA A 605 -3.28 -8.50 -24.78
CA ALA A 605 -4.24 -8.20 -23.72
C ALA A 605 -3.82 -8.87 -22.43
N SER A 606 -4.15 -8.26 -21.29
CA SER A 606 -4.03 -8.91 -19.98
C SER A 606 -4.93 -10.15 -19.90
N PRO A 607 -4.58 -11.13 -19.05
CA PRO A 607 -5.47 -12.25 -18.78
C PRO A 607 -6.84 -11.79 -18.28
N ARG A 608 -7.90 -12.45 -18.73
CA ARG A 608 -9.27 -12.10 -18.33
C ARG A 608 -9.58 -12.57 -16.92
N VAL A 609 -10.24 -11.73 -16.16
CA VAL A 609 -10.74 -12.04 -14.81
C VAL A 609 -12.24 -12.29 -14.87
N ASP A 610 -12.65 -13.53 -14.64
CA ASP A 610 -14.05 -13.91 -14.43
C ASP A 610 -14.33 -14.01 -12.92
N LEU A 611 -14.93 -12.97 -12.37
CA LEU A 611 -15.16 -12.84 -10.94
C LEU A 611 -16.09 -13.90 -10.35
N ALA A 612 -17.00 -14.45 -11.14
CA ALA A 612 -17.84 -15.59 -10.70
C ALA A 612 -17.03 -16.86 -10.58
N VAL A 613 -16.10 -17.09 -11.50
CA VAL A 613 -15.14 -18.22 -11.45
C VAL A 613 -14.18 -18.04 -10.28
N GLU A 614 -13.62 -16.83 -10.08
CA GLU A 614 -12.76 -16.50 -8.93
C GLU A 614 -13.42 -16.90 -7.61
N LYS A 615 -14.63 -16.38 -7.39
CA LYS A 615 -15.38 -16.65 -6.16
C LYS A 615 -15.69 -18.14 -5.96
N ARG A 616 -16.22 -18.79 -6.99
CA ARG A 616 -16.62 -20.20 -6.93
C ARG A 616 -15.42 -21.10 -6.65
N ASN A 617 -14.33 -20.92 -7.37
CA ASN A 617 -13.11 -21.73 -7.21
C ASN A 617 -12.47 -21.50 -5.84
N GLY A 618 -12.37 -20.25 -5.39
CA GLY A 618 -11.81 -19.93 -4.08
C GLY A 618 -12.68 -20.44 -2.91
N ASP A 619 -14.00 -20.31 -2.99
CA ASP A 619 -14.91 -20.84 -1.97
C ASP A 619 -14.76 -22.36 -1.83
N PHE A 620 -14.57 -23.09 -2.96
CA PHE A 620 -14.26 -24.51 -2.97
C PHE A 620 -12.92 -24.82 -2.29
N VAL A 621 -11.86 -24.08 -2.64
CA VAL A 621 -10.51 -24.28 -2.06
C VAL A 621 -10.55 -24.04 -0.56
N ARG A 622 -11.14 -22.92 -0.09
CA ARG A 622 -11.26 -22.62 1.34
C ARG A 622 -12.05 -23.68 2.09
N THR A 623 -13.12 -24.20 1.50
CA THR A 623 -13.89 -25.32 2.08
C THR A 623 -13.05 -26.58 2.21
N SER A 624 -12.25 -26.91 1.18
CA SER A 624 -11.37 -28.09 1.17
C SER A 624 -10.23 -27.97 2.20
N ILE A 625 -9.69 -26.75 2.41
CA ILE A 625 -8.72 -26.46 3.47
C ILE A 625 -9.36 -26.77 4.85
N ARG A 626 -10.52 -26.21 5.11
CA ARG A 626 -11.21 -26.36 6.40
C ARG A 626 -11.68 -27.79 6.68
N ALA A 627 -11.96 -28.54 5.64
CA ALA A 627 -12.28 -29.96 5.74
C ALA A 627 -11.04 -30.87 5.93
N GLY A 628 -9.81 -30.33 5.88
CA GLY A 628 -8.57 -31.10 6.00
C GLY A 628 -8.34 -32.07 4.83
N GLN A 629 -8.88 -31.74 3.66
CA GLN A 629 -8.76 -32.58 2.46
C GLN A 629 -7.46 -32.35 1.70
N VAL A 630 -6.83 -31.20 1.87
CA VAL A 630 -5.60 -30.77 1.20
C VAL A 630 -4.46 -30.59 2.19
N SER A 631 -3.22 -30.75 1.73
CA SER A 631 -2.00 -30.61 2.54
C SER A 631 -1.15 -29.40 2.16
N ALA A 632 -1.36 -28.85 0.96
CA ALA A 632 -0.73 -27.64 0.47
C ALA A 632 -1.65 -26.95 -0.55
N VAL A 633 -1.65 -25.65 -0.56
CA VAL A 633 -2.39 -24.81 -1.50
C VAL A 633 -1.48 -23.65 -1.91
N HIS A 634 -1.48 -23.32 -3.20
CA HIS A 634 -0.84 -22.15 -3.78
C HIS A 634 -1.76 -21.54 -4.83
N ASP A 635 -1.89 -20.21 -4.86
CA ASP A 635 -2.56 -19.54 -5.97
C ASP A 635 -1.71 -19.63 -7.25
N LEU A 636 -2.32 -19.39 -8.40
CA LEU A 636 -1.58 -19.25 -9.65
C LEU A 636 -1.66 -17.81 -10.14
N SER A 637 -0.50 -17.21 -10.29
CA SER A 637 -0.32 -15.83 -10.72
C SER A 637 0.83 -15.73 -11.75
N ASP A 638 1.82 -14.90 -11.50
CA ASP A 638 2.99 -14.68 -12.35
C ASP A 638 3.71 -16.00 -12.70
N GLY A 639 3.99 -16.19 -14.01
CA GLY A 639 4.66 -17.39 -14.52
C GLY A 639 3.83 -18.66 -14.54
N GLY A 640 2.58 -18.63 -14.09
CA GLY A 640 1.59 -19.69 -14.23
C GLY A 640 1.90 -20.98 -13.47
N LEU A 641 1.32 -22.11 -13.97
CA LEU A 641 1.34 -23.41 -13.29
C LEU A 641 2.75 -23.93 -12.99
N ALA A 642 3.69 -23.77 -13.89
CA ALA A 642 5.03 -24.34 -13.71
C ALA A 642 5.83 -23.59 -12.64
N CYS A 643 5.67 -22.28 -12.55
CA CYS A 643 6.31 -21.49 -11.51
C CYS A 643 5.69 -21.79 -10.13
N ALA A 644 4.36 -21.86 -10.02
CA ALA A 644 3.70 -22.29 -8.79
C ALA A 644 4.12 -23.69 -8.33
N ALA A 645 4.22 -24.65 -9.26
CA ALA A 645 4.73 -25.99 -8.95
C ALA A 645 6.20 -25.96 -8.50
N ALA A 646 7.02 -25.04 -9.05
CA ALA A 646 8.40 -24.86 -8.65
C ALA A 646 8.53 -24.29 -7.23
N ASP A 647 7.72 -23.31 -6.88
CA ASP A 647 7.68 -22.75 -5.52
C ASP A 647 7.30 -23.80 -4.48
N MET A 648 6.23 -24.54 -4.73
CA MET A 648 5.80 -25.66 -3.87
C MET A 648 6.90 -26.72 -3.73
N ALA A 649 7.54 -27.10 -4.84
CA ALA A 649 8.58 -28.13 -4.86
C ALA A 649 9.87 -27.66 -4.14
N MET A 650 10.28 -26.42 -4.35
CA MET A 650 11.46 -25.83 -3.68
C MET A 650 11.23 -25.69 -2.18
N ALA A 651 10.04 -25.24 -1.77
CA ALA A 651 9.67 -25.09 -0.36
C ALA A 651 9.67 -26.44 0.38
N ALA A 652 9.05 -27.46 -0.21
CA ALA A 652 9.00 -28.80 0.37
C ALA A 652 10.25 -29.65 0.13
N ASN A 653 11.18 -29.19 -0.70
CA ASN A 653 12.38 -29.90 -1.11
C ASN A 653 12.08 -31.29 -1.74
N VAL A 654 11.00 -31.41 -2.50
CA VAL A 654 10.57 -32.62 -3.19
C VAL A 654 10.15 -32.28 -4.62
N GLY A 655 10.54 -33.13 -5.59
CA GLY A 655 10.25 -32.90 -7.01
C GLY A 655 8.79 -33.09 -7.36
N VAL A 656 8.44 -32.70 -8.58
CA VAL A 656 7.10 -32.80 -9.16
C VAL A 656 7.16 -33.32 -10.58
N LYS A 657 6.30 -34.30 -10.90
CA LYS A 657 6.15 -34.83 -12.24
C LYS A 657 4.83 -34.34 -12.82
N LEU A 658 4.89 -33.26 -13.60
CA LEU A 658 3.73 -32.74 -14.32
C LEU A 658 3.39 -33.61 -15.53
N ALA A 659 2.11 -33.76 -15.80
CA ALA A 659 1.59 -34.50 -16.94
C ALA A 659 0.50 -33.70 -17.64
N TYR A 660 0.65 -33.52 -18.95
CA TYR A 660 -0.30 -32.82 -19.79
C TYR A 660 -0.56 -33.57 -21.10
N THR A 661 -1.82 -33.73 -21.46
CA THR A 661 -2.26 -34.40 -22.66
C THR A 661 -3.30 -33.61 -23.49
N GLY A 662 -3.48 -32.33 -23.18
CA GLY A 662 -4.43 -31.47 -23.88
C GLY A 662 -3.92 -30.93 -25.22
N ASP A 663 -4.72 -30.06 -25.84
CA ASP A 663 -4.47 -29.52 -27.19
C ASP A 663 -3.71 -28.16 -27.21
N LEU A 664 -3.50 -27.55 -26.05
CA LEU A 664 -2.69 -26.32 -25.98
C LEU A 664 -1.21 -26.62 -26.19
N PRO A 665 -0.41 -25.72 -26.76
CA PRO A 665 1.03 -25.82 -26.67
C PRO A 665 1.50 -25.98 -25.23
N VAL A 666 2.40 -26.93 -24.97
CA VAL A 666 2.81 -27.29 -23.60
C VAL A 666 3.32 -26.08 -22.82
N PHE A 667 4.10 -25.20 -23.48
CA PHE A 667 4.60 -23.98 -22.81
C PHE A 667 3.48 -23.03 -22.40
N ALA A 668 2.41 -22.92 -23.19
CA ALA A 668 1.27 -22.08 -22.84
C ALA A 668 0.47 -22.66 -21.66
N TRP A 669 0.35 -23.97 -21.59
CA TRP A 669 -0.24 -24.64 -20.43
C TRP A 669 0.59 -24.43 -19.17
N MET A 670 1.92 -24.42 -19.30
CA MET A 670 2.85 -24.25 -18.18
C MET A 670 2.94 -22.82 -17.66
N PHE A 671 3.05 -21.87 -18.58
CA PHE A 671 3.41 -20.47 -18.27
C PHE A 671 2.30 -19.45 -18.55
N GLY A 672 1.11 -19.92 -18.98
CA GLY A 672 -0.06 -19.07 -19.11
C GLY A 672 -0.50 -18.56 -17.74
N GLU A 673 -0.80 -17.26 -17.67
CA GLU A 673 -1.15 -16.55 -16.44
C GLU A 673 -2.67 -16.38 -16.29
N ASP A 674 -3.42 -17.40 -16.74
CA ASP A 674 -4.88 -17.46 -16.58
C ASP A 674 -5.27 -17.28 -15.10
N GLN A 675 -6.34 -16.53 -14.86
CA GLN A 675 -6.81 -16.16 -13.53
C GLN A 675 -7.77 -17.17 -12.92
N GLY A 676 -8.06 -17.06 -11.64
CA GLY A 676 -9.03 -17.92 -10.93
C GLY A 676 -8.57 -19.34 -10.69
N ARG A 677 -7.26 -19.56 -10.55
CA ARG A 677 -6.68 -20.91 -10.44
C ARG A 677 -5.89 -21.09 -9.14
N TYR A 678 -5.87 -22.37 -8.67
CA TYR A 678 -5.06 -22.80 -7.52
C TYR A 678 -4.40 -24.13 -7.83
N LEU A 679 -3.17 -24.34 -7.33
CA LEU A 679 -2.51 -25.63 -7.30
C LEU A 679 -2.62 -26.20 -5.89
N ILE A 680 -3.24 -27.38 -5.75
CA ILE A 680 -3.47 -28.01 -4.47
C ILE A 680 -2.83 -29.39 -4.42
N ALA A 681 -2.37 -29.81 -3.26
CA ALA A 681 -1.84 -31.14 -3.03
C ALA A 681 -2.74 -31.94 -2.08
N ALA A 682 -2.97 -33.19 -2.42
CA ALA A 682 -3.75 -34.11 -1.60
C ALA A 682 -3.16 -35.52 -1.60
N ASP A 683 -3.44 -36.29 -0.55
CA ASP A 683 -3.15 -37.72 -0.51
C ASP A 683 -3.98 -38.43 -1.59
N ALA A 684 -3.45 -39.49 -2.16
CA ALA A 684 -4.08 -40.18 -3.33
C ALA A 684 -5.49 -40.70 -3.02
N ASP A 685 -5.76 -41.12 -1.80
CA ASP A 685 -7.07 -41.57 -1.33
C ASP A 685 -8.10 -40.43 -1.20
N LYS A 686 -7.63 -39.19 -0.92
CA LYS A 686 -8.47 -37.97 -0.84
C LYS A 686 -8.72 -37.32 -2.20
N ALA A 687 -7.82 -37.49 -3.16
CA ALA A 687 -7.89 -36.82 -4.46
C ALA A 687 -9.17 -37.15 -5.26
N GLU A 688 -9.67 -38.39 -5.19
CA GLU A 688 -10.90 -38.76 -5.87
C GLU A 688 -12.15 -38.18 -5.21
N ALA A 689 -12.18 -38.10 -3.87
CA ALA A 689 -13.24 -37.45 -3.14
C ALA A 689 -13.27 -35.92 -3.45
N LEU A 690 -12.10 -35.27 -3.44
CA LEU A 690 -11.97 -33.88 -3.83
C LEU A 690 -12.52 -33.58 -5.24
N ARG A 691 -12.20 -34.44 -6.22
CA ARG A 691 -12.74 -34.31 -7.58
C ARG A 691 -14.25 -34.49 -7.65
N ALA A 692 -14.80 -35.39 -6.84
CA ALA A 692 -16.24 -35.58 -6.74
C ALA A 692 -16.94 -34.36 -6.11
N ASP A 693 -16.36 -33.81 -5.05
CA ASP A 693 -16.84 -32.58 -4.38
C ASP A 693 -16.75 -31.38 -5.34
N ALA A 694 -15.66 -31.24 -6.07
CA ALA A 694 -15.46 -30.19 -7.09
C ALA A 694 -16.54 -30.28 -8.18
N LYS A 695 -16.80 -31.50 -8.70
CA LYS A 695 -17.84 -31.70 -9.68
C LYS A 695 -19.24 -31.35 -9.16
N ALA A 696 -19.51 -31.62 -7.90
CA ALA A 696 -20.79 -31.26 -7.26
C ALA A 696 -20.91 -29.72 -7.08
N ALA A 697 -19.79 -29.03 -6.92
CA ALA A 697 -19.70 -27.57 -6.81
C ALA A 697 -19.55 -26.85 -8.17
N ASP A 698 -19.59 -27.55 -9.28
CA ASP A 698 -19.34 -27.04 -10.64
C ASP A 698 -17.98 -26.35 -10.79
N VAL A 699 -16.97 -26.88 -10.10
CA VAL A 699 -15.58 -26.40 -10.13
C VAL A 699 -14.72 -27.32 -10.99
N PRO A 700 -14.04 -26.82 -12.02
CA PRO A 700 -13.08 -27.59 -12.80
C PRO A 700 -11.89 -28.01 -11.92
N VAL A 701 -11.63 -29.33 -11.82
CA VAL A 701 -10.44 -29.85 -11.14
C VAL A 701 -9.81 -30.97 -11.96
N GLU A 702 -8.53 -30.78 -12.27
CA GLU A 702 -7.73 -31.72 -13.05
C GLU A 702 -6.53 -32.24 -12.26
N VAL A 703 -6.19 -33.52 -12.41
CA VAL A 703 -4.92 -34.06 -11.92
C VAL A 703 -3.82 -33.64 -12.88
N VAL A 704 -2.90 -32.82 -12.44
CA VAL A 704 -1.82 -32.28 -13.26
C VAL A 704 -0.44 -32.83 -12.94
N GLY A 705 -0.33 -33.64 -11.87
CA GLY A 705 0.96 -34.22 -11.54
C GLY A 705 1.00 -35.10 -10.29
N LEU A 706 2.18 -35.62 -10.04
CA LEU A 706 2.52 -36.42 -8.86
C LEU A 706 3.76 -35.80 -8.17
N VAL A 707 3.72 -35.75 -6.86
CA VAL A 707 4.85 -35.32 -6.04
C VAL A 707 5.84 -36.44 -5.88
N GLY A 708 7.12 -36.22 -6.12
CA GLY A 708 8.17 -37.20 -5.89
C GLY A 708 9.47 -36.95 -6.69
N GLY A 709 10.55 -37.46 -6.16
CA GLY A 709 11.88 -37.31 -6.74
C GLY A 709 12.54 -35.96 -6.41
N ARG A 710 13.46 -35.51 -7.26
CA ARG A 710 14.23 -34.28 -7.06
C ARG A 710 14.21 -33.33 -8.26
N PHE A 711 13.39 -33.64 -9.25
CA PHE A 711 13.28 -32.85 -10.48
C PHE A 711 11.85 -32.34 -10.61
N ILE A 712 11.69 -31.19 -11.27
CA ILE A 712 10.44 -30.85 -11.92
C ILE A 712 10.57 -31.35 -13.35
N SER A 713 9.62 -32.18 -13.78
CA SER A 713 9.61 -32.75 -15.12
C SER A 713 8.22 -32.71 -15.73
N ILE A 714 8.13 -32.66 -17.06
CA ILE A 714 6.89 -32.58 -17.81
C ILE A 714 6.85 -33.72 -18.83
N ASN A 715 5.78 -34.51 -18.77
CA ASN A 715 5.58 -35.68 -19.64
C ASN A 715 6.80 -36.62 -19.71
N GLY A 716 7.53 -36.75 -18.61
CA GLY A 716 8.75 -37.54 -18.52
C GLY A 716 9.99 -36.96 -19.22
N GLY A 717 9.90 -35.74 -19.76
CA GLY A 717 10.97 -34.96 -20.37
C GLY A 717 11.11 -33.58 -19.73
N HIS A 718 11.89 -32.71 -20.39
CA HIS A 718 12.06 -31.29 -19.99
C HIS A 718 12.34 -31.08 -18.49
N ALA A 719 13.17 -31.93 -17.91
CA ALA A 719 13.41 -31.97 -16.48
C ALA A 719 14.42 -30.89 -16.04
N VAL A 720 14.16 -30.25 -14.92
CA VAL A 720 15.08 -29.36 -14.22
C VAL A 720 15.27 -29.83 -12.78
N ASP A 721 16.53 -29.82 -12.31
CA ASP A 721 16.89 -30.19 -10.94
C ASP A 721 16.51 -29.08 -9.95
N LEU A 722 15.93 -29.44 -8.79
CA LEU A 722 15.56 -28.47 -7.74
C LEU A 722 16.75 -27.64 -7.24
N ILE A 723 17.98 -28.20 -7.24
CA ILE A 723 19.18 -27.45 -6.83
C ILE A 723 19.40 -26.29 -7.79
N ARG A 724 19.26 -26.56 -9.11
CA ARG A 724 19.40 -25.51 -10.13
C ARG A 724 18.33 -24.43 -10.02
N LEU A 725 17.06 -24.84 -9.79
CA LEU A 725 15.97 -23.89 -9.58
C LEU A 725 16.21 -23.02 -8.36
N LYS A 726 16.62 -23.60 -7.24
CA LYS A 726 16.98 -22.85 -6.03
C LYS A 726 18.14 -21.87 -6.27
N GLN A 727 19.16 -22.30 -7.02
CA GLN A 727 20.29 -21.43 -7.38
C GLN A 727 19.85 -20.26 -8.24
N ALA A 728 18.97 -20.47 -9.23
CA ALA A 728 18.41 -19.40 -10.04
C ALA A 728 17.56 -18.45 -9.21
N HIS A 729 16.64 -19.01 -8.43
CA HIS A 729 15.71 -18.25 -7.58
C HIS A 729 16.42 -17.40 -6.51
N GLU A 730 17.44 -17.93 -5.85
CA GLU A 730 18.18 -17.20 -4.79
C GLU A 730 19.31 -16.33 -5.33
N GLY A 731 19.65 -16.41 -6.63
CA GLY A 731 20.85 -15.79 -7.20
C GLY A 731 20.71 -14.31 -7.53
N PHE A 732 19.52 -13.85 -7.88
CA PHE A 732 19.29 -12.50 -8.43
C PHE A 732 19.65 -11.38 -7.44
N MET A 733 19.05 -11.38 -6.25
CA MET A 733 19.25 -10.29 -5.27
C MET A 733 20.71 -10.19 -4.77
N PRO A 734 21.42 -11.28 -4.46
CA PRO A 734 22.85 -11.20 -4.16
C PRO A 734 23.68 -10.65 -5.32
N ALA A 735 23.40 -11.07 -6.55
CA ALA A 735 24.11 -10.53 -7.73
C ALA A 735 23.87 -9.02 -7.90
N LEU A 736 22.65 -8.57 -7.72
CA LEU A 736 22.30 -7.15 -7.79
C LEU A 736 22.97 -6.33 -6.68
N MET A 737 22.94 -6.82 -5.44
CA MET A 737 23.29 -6.02 -4.26
C MET A 737 24.77 -6.13 -3.87
N ASP A 738 25.38 -7.32 -3.99
CA ASP A 738 26.76 -7.56 -3.58
C ASP A 738 27.75 -7.40 -4.76
N GLY A 739 27.24 -7.31 -5.98
CA GLY A 739 27.98 -7.36 -7.25
C GLY A 739 28.25 -8.81 -7.68
N GLU A 740 28.50 -9.02 -8.98
CA GLU A 740 28.96 -10.34 -9.44
C GLU A 740 30.25 -10.68 -8.68
N PRO A 741 30.37 -11.90 -8.12
CA PRO A 741 31.65 -12.35 -7.62
C PRO A 741 32.62 -12.28 -8.83
N GLU A 742 33.62 -11.40 -8.75
CA GLU A 742 34.71 -11.42 -9.71
C GLU A 742 35.11 -12.88 -9.91
N ALA A 743 35.02 -13.37 -11.15
CA ALA A 743 35.48 -14.69 -11.47
C ALA A 743 36.95 -14.72 -11.03
N ARG A 744 37.24 -15.35 -9.90
CA ARG A 744 38.61 -15.62 -9.49
C ARG A 744 39.21 -16.48 -10.62
N VAL A 745 39.89 -15.83 -11.52
CA VAL A 745 40.79 -16.51 -12.44
C VAL A 745 41.77 -17.25 -11.55
N ALA A 746 41.59 -18.56 -11.47
CA ALA A 746 42.56 -19.42 -10.83
C ALA A 746 43.83 -19.31 -11.72
N GLU A 747 44.89 -18.65 -11.19
CA GLU A 747 46.26 -18.78 -11.66
C GLU A 747 46.79 -20.19 -11.41
#